data_9625b22667a763e6e5f28891d1a8e788
#
_entry.id   9625b22667a763e6e5f28891d1a8e788
#
_cell.length_a   1.000
_cell.length_b   1.000
_cell.length_c   1.000
_cell.angle_alpha   90.00
_cell.angle_beta   90.00
_cell.angle_gamma   90.00
#
_symmetry.space_group_name_H-M   'P 1'
#
loop_
_entity.id
_entity.type
_entity.pdbx_description
1 polymer ?
#
loop_
_entity_poly.entity_id
_entity_poly.type
_entity_poly.pdbx_seq_one_letter_code
_entity_poly.pdbx_strand_id
1 'polypeptide(L)'
;MNYTPNSTEVKQLIEGVLQRHFGCSAKEASRDQMYKATAITVKNILSDKRSAYKKKVNEAGAKRVYYMCMEFLLGRSLKTNLHNLGLATAYEKALKKLGFDLEDLYECEPDAGLGNGGLGRLAACFMDSLSSLDYPATGFSICYEYGLFKQMIVDGIQVETPDVWLPGGEVWLAPRTDRTYKVRFGGRVKEEWKLDGHCEILYEDAEEIEAVPYDMMISGADSAAVSQLRLWRARNIQKFDMRLFTQGQYTQAVEQSTNAEIISKVLYPSDNHTEGKLLRLSQQYFLVSASIQSIIRDHMAVYGKLDNLPEKVAIHINDTHPALCIPELMRILVDDYFFSWEKAWDIVTRTVSYTNHTVMPEALESWNEDLFRLKLPRIYMIVKEINERFCREAWNAFPGNWSRISQMSVVGYGQVRMANISVIGSHSVNGVSELHSSILKDSTFKDFYRLYPYKFDNVTNGIAHRRWLCYSNPGLAELLDECIGTDYRHHPESLSDFAKFADDATVRDRVRAIKHDNKVKFAKMVREKTGKIIDTHSVFDVQIKRLHEYKRQLLNALNIIGLYLDLKENPDLEMQPQTFIFGAKAAPGYDMAKRIIKLLCMISKDIDQNPKIKEKLNVVFLENYSVSMAEALIPSAEISEQISLAGKEASGTGCMKLMINGALTIGTLDGANVEMQEAVGAENIFIFGLTANEVEQLWLSGYRAANYYISNDRLIRIIKYLSTGFAGESFADIAAYLLNNGHGVADPYMCLADFESYYQTHKAMIDAYANKDVWNRMSLLNIAAAGKFAADRSIEEYADRIWGLKKVK
;
A
#
# COMPACT_ATOMS: atom_id res chain seq x y z
N MET A 1 -27.97 16.03 -14.71
CA MET A 1 -28.10 16.82 -13.48
C MET A 1 -27.61 15.95 -12.33
N ASN A 2 -26.59 16.40 -11.58
CA ASN A 2 -26.16 15.70 -10.38
C ASN A 2 -27.20 15.96 -9.30
N TYR A 3 -28.05 14.98 -9.02
CA TYR A 3 -28.99 15.04 -7.90
C TYR A 3 -28.18 14.95 -6.59
N THR A 4 -28.17 16.05 -5.85
CA THR A 4 -27.57 16.12 -4.51
C THR A 4 -28.69 16.25 -3.48
N PRO A 5 -29.05 15.20 -2.76
CA PRO A 5 -30.14 15.23 -1.82
C PRO A 5 -29.85 16.17 -0.65
N ASN A 6 -30.86 16.95 -0.24
CA ASN A 6 -30.79 17.79 0.97
C ASN A 6 -31.03 16.93 2.23
N SER A 7 -30.82 17.52 3.41
CA SER A 7 -30.94 16.80 4.69
C SER A 7 -32.32 16.18 4.96
N THR A 8 -33.39 16.73 4.41
CA THR A 8 -34.75 16.17 4.55
C THR A 8 -34.95 14.95 3.67
N GLU A 9 -34.45 15.02 2.43
CA GLU A 9 -34.48 13.90 1.50
C GLU A 9 -33.59 12.75 1.99
N VAL A 10 -32.38 13.06 2.49
CA VAL A 10 -31.47 12.07 3.11
C VAL A 10 -32.18 11.35 4.27
N LYS A 11 -32.86 12.11 5.15
CA LYS A 11 -33.64 11.51 6.24
C LYS A 11 -34.65 10.50 5.71
N GLN A 12 -35.45 10.89 4.72
CA GLN A 12 -36.47 10.01 4.12
C GLN A 12 -35.86 8.77 3.46
N LEU A 13 -34.72 8.92 2.79
CA LEU A 13 -33.98 7.79 2.20
C LEU A 13 -33.54 6.78 3.27
N ILE A 14 -32.96 7.27 4.38
CA ILE A 14 -32.50 6.41 5.49
C ILE A 14 -33.70 5.72 6.14
N GLU A 15 -34.77 6.44 6.48
CA GLU A 15 -35.99 5.87 7.09
C GLU A 15 -36.61 4.81 6.15
N GLY A 16 -36.65 5.07 4.84
CA GLY A 16 -37.14 4.12 3.84
C GLY A 16 -36.29 2.85 3.74
N VAL A 17 -34.97 2.93 3.94
CA VAL A 17 -34.08 1.75 3.99
C VAL A 17 -34.28 0.99 5.31
N LEU A 18 -34.35 1.68 6.45
CA LEU A 18 -34.62 1.06 7.76
C LEU A 18 -35.91 0.24 7.73
N GLN A 19 -36.98 0.83 7.20
CA GLN A 19 -38.27 0.12 7.10
C GLN A 19 -38.21 -1.09 6.20
N ARG A 20 -37.60 -0.96 5.00
CA ARG A 20 -37.58 -2.05 3.99
C ARG A 20 -36.60 -3.17 4.29
N HIS A 21 -35.43 -2.87 4.86
CA HIS A 21 -34.38 -3.87 5.09
C HIS A 21 -34.36 -4.41 6.51
N PHE A 22 -34.80 -3.62 7.49
CA PHE A 22 -34.71 -3.98 8.90
C PHE A 22 -36.07 -4.04 9.62
N GLY A 23 -37.15 -3.56 8.98
CA GLY A 23 -38.51 -3.57 9.55
C GLY A 23 -38.66 -2.71 10.80
N CYS A 24 -37.80 -1.67 10.99
CA CYS A 24 -37.78 -0.84 12.18
C CYS A 24 -37.80 0.66 11.83
N SER A 25 -38.25 1.46 12.81
CA SER A 25 -38.13 2.93 12.75
C SER A 25 -36.76 3.40 13.21
N ALA A 26 -36.42 4.67 12.97
CA ALA A 26 -35.15 5.25 13.42
C ALA A 26 -34.98 5.24 14.95
N LYS A 27 -36.08 5.28 15.71
CA LYS A 27 -36.03 5.21 17.18
C LYS A 27 -35.73 3.81 17.73
N GLU A 28 -36.03 2.80 16.95
CA GLU A 28 -35.81 1.39 17.30
C GLU A 28 -34.49 0.85 16.74
N ALA A 29 -33.88 1.55 15.77
CA ALA A 29 -32.71 1.09 15.08
C ALA A 29 -31.47 1.10 15.98
N SER A 30 -30.70 0.01 15.94
CA SER A 30 -29.36 -0.03 16.52
C SER A 30 -28.38 0.84 15.71
N ARG A 31 -27.21 1.17 16.28
CA ARG A 31 -26.13 1.88 15.57
C ARG A 31 -25.70 1.14 14.30
N ASP A 32 -25.56 -0.19 14.36
CA ASP A 32 -25.20 -1.02 13.20
C ASP A 32 -26.26 -0.97 12.09
N GLN A 33 -27.56 -1.04 12.45
CA GLN A 33 -28.64 -0.90 11.48
C GLN A 33 -28.67 0.50 10.84
N MET A 34 -28.45 1.55 11.65
CA MET A 34 -28.36 2.93 11.14
C MET A 34 -27.16 3.12 10.23
N TYR A 35 -25.98 2.58 10.59
CA TYR A 35 -24.81 2.56 9.72
C TYR A 35 -25.11 1.89 8.38
N LYS A 36 -25.66 0.67 8.41
CA LYS A 36 -25.99 -0.09 7.20
C LYS A 36 -27.02 0.65 6.34
N ALA A 37 -28.06 1.21 6.96
CA ALA A 37 -29.05 1.98 6.22
C ALA A 37 -28.42 3.21 5.56
N THR A 38 -27.57 3.93 6.26
CA THR A 38 -26.82 5.09 5.74
C THR A 38 -25.92 4.66 4.57
N ALA A 39 -25.14 3.62 4.74
CA ALA A 39 -24.22 3.09 3.71
C ALA A 39 -24.99 2.62 2.44
N ILE A 40 -26.12 1.95 2.60
CA ILE A 40 -26.99 1.54 1.47
C ILE A 40 -27.49 2.74 0.68
N THR A 41 -27.90 3.84 1.33
CA THR A 41 -28.36 5.04 0.61
C THR A 41 -27.22 5.66 -0.20
N VAL A 42 -26.00 5.74 0.36
CA VAL A 42 -24.81 6.23 -0.35
C VAL A 42 -24.46 5.32 -1.53
N LYS A 43 -24.47 3.99 -1.31
CA LYS A 43 -24.22 3.01 -2.38
C LYS A 43 -25.19 3.13 -3.54
N ASN A 44 -26.47 3.42 -3.28
CA ASN A 44 -27.46 3.63 -4.32
C ASN A 44 -27.11 4.86 -5.17
N ILE A 45 -26.75 5.99 -4.53
CA ILE A 45 -26.32 7.21 -5.23
C ILE A 45 -25.09 6.92 -6.11
N LEU A 46 -24.11 6.17 -5.57
CA LEU A 46 -22.92 5.76 -6.34
C LEU A 46 -23.28 4.88 -7.54
N SER A 47 -24.23 3.96 -7.38
CA SER A 47 -24.68 3.07 -8.45
C SER A 47 -25.29 3.83 -9.63
N ASP A 48 -26.12 4.83 -9.34
CA ASP A 48 -26.73 5.68 -10.35
C ASP A 48 -25.67 6.52 -11.08
N LYS A 49 -24.76 7.17 -10.34
CA LYS A 49 -23.63 7.92 -10.92
C LYS A 49 -22.75 7.04 -11.80
N ARG A 50 -22.41 5.83 -11.33
CA ARG A 50 -21.61 4.89 -12.09
C ARG A 50 -22.29 4.46 -13.38
N SER A 51 -23.58 4.20 -13.33
CA SER A 51 -24.37 3.82 -14.53
C SER A 51 -24.33 4.92 -15.58
N ALA A 52 -24.55 6.17 -15.15
CA ALA A 52 -24.47 7.34 -16.03
C ALA A 52 -23.07 7.55 -16.60
N TYR A 53 -22.03 7.44 -15.77
CA TYR A 53 -20.63 7.59 -16.20
C TYR A 53 -20.21 6.49 -17.19
N LYS A 54 -20.59 5.22 -16.93
CA LYS A 54 -20.32 4.10 -17.83
C LYS A 54 -20.90 4.34 -19.22
N LYS A 55 -22.12 4.89 -19.29
CA LYS A 55 -22.76 5.25 -20.56
C LYS A 55 -21.94 6.29 -21.32
N LYS A 56 -21.52 7.39 -20.66
CA LYS A 56 -20.64 8.42 -21.26
C LYS A 56 -19.34 7.85 -21.80
N VAL A 57 -18.67 6.99 -21.02
CA VAL A 57 -17.40 6.33 -21.39
C VAL A 57 -17.58 5.46 -22.63
N ASN A 58 -18.69 4.72 -22.72
CA ASN A 58 -19.00 3.90 -23.88
C ASN A 58 -19.27 4.75 -25.13
N GLU A 59 -20.09 5.80 -24.99
CA GLU A 59 -20.44 6.73 -26.09
C GLU A 59 -19.18 7.46 -26.61
N ALA A 60 -18.27 7.85 -25.72
CA ALA A 60 -17.00 8.45 -26.10
C ALA A 60 -16.00 7.46 -26.72
N GLY A 61 -16.26 6.15 -26.63
CA GLY A 61 -15.30 5.12 -27.05
C GLY A 61 -13.94 5.27 -26.37
N ALA A 62 -13.91 5.79 -25.13
CA ALA A 62 -12.71 6.16 -24.43
C ALA A 62 -11.86 4.93 -24.03
N LYS A 63 -10.53 5.08 -24.07
CA LYS A 63 -9.58 4.09 -23.55
C LYS A 63 -9.74 3.99 -22.03
N ARG A 64 -9.60 2.77 -21.49
CA ARG A 64 -9.76 2.47 -20.07
C ARG A 64 -8.49 1.88 -19.50
N VAL A 65 -8.15 2.24 -18.27
CA VAL A 65 -7.10 1.58 -17.52
C VAL A 65 -7.67 0.50 -16.59
N TYR A 66 -6.99 -0.63 -16.59
CA TYR A 66 -7.22 -1.76 -15.70
C TYR A 66 -6.01 -1.93 -14.81
N TYR A 67 -6.15 -1.53 -13.55
CA TYR A 67 -5.07 -1.48 -12.57
C TYR A 67 -5.08 -2.76 -11.72
N MET A 68 -4.10 -3.63 -11.94
CA MET A 68 -3.98 -4.92 -11.23
C MET A 68 -3.04 -4.81 -10.05
N CYS A 69 -3.53 -5.12 -8.87
CA CYS A 69 -2.73 -5.12 -7.64
C CYS A 69 -3.20 -6.22 -6.69
N MET A 70 -2.28 -6.85 -5.97
CA MET A 70 -2.62 -7.85 -4.96
C MET A 70 -3.33 -7.26 -3.75
N GLU A 71 -3.22 -5.94 -3.53
CA GLU A 71 -3.79 -5.29 -2.37
C GLU A 71 -4.32 -3.89 -2.67
N PHE A 72 -5.42 -3.51 -2.01
CA PHE A 72 -5.97 -2.15 -1.99
C PHE A 72 -6.30 -1.76 -0.55
N LEU A 73 -5.46 -0.95 0.07
CA LEU A 73 -5.65 -0.51 1.45
C LEU A 73 -6.59 0.69 1.51
N LEU A 74 -7.89 0.42 1.38
CA LEU A 74 -8.92 1.45 1.21
C LEU A 74 -9.20 2.24 2.49
N GLY A 75 -9.19 1.58 3.65
CA GLY A 75 -9.76 2.12 4.88
C GLY A 75 -11.29 2.05 4.87
N ARG A 76 -11.94 2.97 5.58
CA ARG A 76 -13.40 3.10 5.67
C ARG A 76 -13.98 3.78 4.44
N SER A 77 -15.09 3.27 3.93
CA SER A 77 -15.72 3.73 2.69
C SER A 77 -16.78 4.81 2.92
N LEU A 78 -17.56 4.75 4.02
CA LEU A 78 -18.65 5.68 4.27
C LEU A 78 -18.16 7.12 4.33
N LYS A 79 -17.14 7.39 5.15
CA LYS A 79 -16.55 8.73 5.31
C LYS A 79 -16.04 9.27 3.98
N THR A 80 -15.23 8.49 3.27
CA THR A 80 -14.66 8.89 1.99
C THR A 80 -15.71 9.22 0.95
N ASN A 81 -16.72 8.34 0.80
CA ASN A 81 -17.76 8.57 -0.20
C ASN A 81 -18.62 9.77 0.13
N LEU A 82 -18.98 10.01 1.40
CA LEU A 82 -19.74 11.19 1.81
C LEU A 82 -18.98 12.49 1.52
N HIS A 83 -17.68 12.53 1.77
CA HIS A 83 -16.84 13.69 1.46
C HIS A 83 -16.70 13.90 -0.05
N ASN A 84 -16.31 12.85 -0.79
CA ASN A 84 -16.13 12.93 -2.25
C ASN A 84 -17.41 13.33 -2.99
N LEU A 85 -18.57 12.94 -2.48
CA LEU A 85 -19.87 13.30 -3.05
C LEU A 85 -20.40 14.67 -2.57
N GLY A 86 -19.70 15.37 -1.66
CA GLY A 86 -20.17 16.61 -1.05
C GLY A 86 -21.40 16.44 -0.17
N LEU A 87 -21.65 15.23 0.35
CA LEU A 87 -22.87 14.88 1.09
C LEU A 87 -22.70 14.85 2.61
N ALA A 88 -21.49 14.98 3.14
CA ALA A 88 -21.21 14.82 4.57
C ALA A 88 -22.11 15.71 5.44
N THR A 89 -22.21 17.00 5.14
CA THR A 89 -23.05 17.96 5.90
C THR A 89 -24.54 17.61 5.83
N ALA A 90 -25.05 17.15 4.67
CA ALA A 90 -26.45 16.79 4.54
C ALA A 90 -26.80 15.55 5.37
N TYR A 91 -25.91 14.54 5.36
CA TYR A 91 -26.07 13.33 6.17
C TYR A 91 -25.91 13.61 7.67
N GLU A 92 -24.94 14.41 8.08
CA GLU A 92 -24.77 14.82 9.47
C GLU A 92 -26.06 15.47 10.02
N LYS A 93 -26.62 16.46 9.30
CA LYS A 93 -27.86 17.14 9.69
C LYS A 93 -29.06 16.19 9.71
N ALA A 94 -29.14 15.23 8.78
CA ALA A 94 -30.22 14.26 8.74
C ALA A 94 -30.14 13.28 9.91
N LEU A 95 -28.95 12.74 10.19
CA LEU A 95 -28.70 11.79 11.28
C LEU A 95 -28.93 12.44 12.65
N LYS A 96 -28.50 13.68 12.87
CA LYS A 96 -28.82 14.43 14.10
C LYS A 96 -30.34 14.54 14.34
N LYS A 97 -31.16 14.75 13.29
CA LYS A 97 -32.62 14.74 13.40
C LYS A 97 -33.19 13.35 13.71
N LEU A 98 -32.45 12.26 13.39
CA LEU A 98 -32.82 10.89 13.71
C LEU A 98 -32.27 10.42 15.07
N GLY A 99 -31.48 11.25 15.76
CA GLY A 99 -30.92 10.96 17.08
C GLY A 99 -29.57 10.22 17.04
N PHE A 100 -28.83 10.29 15.91
CA PHE A 100 -27.54 9.66 15.74
C PHE A 100 -26.46 10.67 15.38
N ASP A 101 -25.21 10.38 15.77
CA ASP A 101 -24.03 11.13 15.36
C ASP A 101 -23.34 10.43 14.19
N LEU A 102 -22.93 11.20 13.19
CA LEU A 102 -22.26 10.64 11.99
C LEU A 102 -20.86 10.08 12.32
N GLU A 103 -20.13 10.71 13.25
CA GLU A 103 -18.82 10.22 13.69
C GLU A 103 -18.94 8.84 14.37
N ASP A 104 -19.97 8.65 15.18
CA ASP A 104 -20.27 7.34 15.80
C ASP A 104 -20.55 6.26 14.74
N LEU A 105 -21.19 6.62 13.63
CA LEU A 105 -21.45 5.67 12.53
C LEU A 105 -20.19 5.33 11.74
N TYR A 106 -19.24 6.25 11.59
CA TYR A 106 -17.95 5.92 10.99
C TYR A 106 -17.19 4.86 11.80
N GLU A 107 -17.33 4.86 13.14
CA GLU A 107 -16.71 3.84 14.00
C GLU A 107 -17.37 2.46 13.90
N CYS A 108 -18.59 2.36 13.36
CA CYS A 108 -19.23 1.07 13.07
C CYS A 108 -18.59 0.35 11.86
N GLU A 109 -17.90 1.08 10.98
CA GLU A 109 -17.27 0.51 9.79
C GLU A 109 -15.83 0.07 10.11
N PRO A 110 -15.47 -1.21 9.96
CA PRO A 110 -14.08 -1.64 10.05
C PRO A 110 -13.31 -1.20 8.80
N ASP A 111 -12.00 -1.02 8.93
CA ASP A 111 -11.14 -0.85 7.77
C ASP A 111 -11.20 -2.11 6.88
N ALA A 112 -11.30 -1.94 5.58
CA ALA A 112 -11.37 -3.07 4.66
C ALA A 112 -10.09 -3.91 4.69
N GLY A 113 -10.23 -5.22 4.94
CA GLY A 113 -9.13 -6.19 4.99
C GLY A 113 -8.59 -6.58 3.61
N LEU A 114 -8.36 -5.59 2.74
CA LEU A 114 -7.97 -5.79 1.34
C LEU A 114 -6.52 -5.35 1.06
N GLY A 115 -5.79 -4.94 2.06
CA GLY A 115 -4.41 -4.45 1.91
C GLY A 115 -3.66 -4.39 3.22
N ASN A 116 -2.35 -4.12 3.14
CA ASN A 116 -1.48 -4.09 4.30
C ASN A 116 -0.59 -2.84 4.38
N GLY A 117 0.07 -2.46 3.29
CA GLY A 117 1.16 -1.49 3.34
C GLY A 117 1.11 -0.40 2.28
N GLY A 118 2.30 0.14 1.97
CA GLY A 118 2.47 1.24 1.01
C GLY A 118 1.95 0.94 -0.37
N LEU A 119 2.16 -0.28 -0.88
CA LEU A 119 1.68 -0.72 -2.19
C LEU A 119 0.16 -0.62 -2.30
N GLY A 120 -0.56 -1.21 -1.34
CA GLY A 120 -2.03 -1.20 -1.33
C GLY A 120 -2.61 0.18 -1.06
N ARG A 121 -1.95 1.00 -0.23
CA ARG A 121 -2.42 2.38 -0.02
C ARG A 121 -2.19 3.25 -1.26
N LEU A 122 -1.08 3.07 -1.98
CA LEU A 122 -0.84 3.74 -3.26
C LEU A 122 -1.94 3.38 -4.27
N ALA A 123 -2.25 2.09 -4.43
CA ALA A 123 -3.31 1.62 -5.31
C ALA A 123 -4.67 2.27 -4.96
N ALA A 124 -4.99 2.39 -3.65
CA ALA A 124 -6.19 3.06 -3.20
C ALA A 124 -6.18 4.57 -3.49
N CYS A 125 -5.04 5.27 -3.31
CA CYS A 125 -4.89 6.68 -3.68
C CYS A 125 -5.04 6.90 -5.19
N PHE A 126 -4.49 6.00 -6.00
CA PHE A 126 -4.59 6.08 -7.46
C PHE A 126 -6.02 5.87 -7.96
N MET A 127 -6.78 4.95 -7.36
CA MET A 127 -8.20 4.79 -7.70
C MET A 127 -9.04 6.01 -7.34
N ASP A 128 -8.73 6.67 -6.21
CA ASP A 128 -9.34 7.95 -5.81
C ASP A 128 -9.05 9.04 -6.84
N SER A 129 -7.77 9.23 -7.20
CA SER A 129 -7.36 10.24 -8.17
C SER A 129 -7.87 9.97 -9.58
N LEU A 130 -7.87 8.70 -10.04
CA LEU A 130 -8.46 8.33 -11.32
C LEU A 130 -9.93 8.72 -11.40
N SER A 131 -10.69 8.48 -10.33
CA SER A 131 -12.09 8.88 -10.26
C SER A 131 -12.25 10.40 -10.16
N SER A 132 -11.42 11.08 -9.34
CA SER A 132 -11.50 12.53 -9.15
C SER A 132 -11.12 13.33 -10.40
N LEU A 133 -10.29 12.76 -11.26
CA LEU A 133 -9.82 13.36 -12.52
C LEU A 133 -10.62 12.92 -13.76
N ASP A 134 -11.75 12.22 -13.57
CA ASP A 134 -12.62 11.74 -14.66
C ASP A 134 -11.95 10.76 -15.65
N TYR A 135 -10.98 9.96 -15.19
CA TYR A 135 -10.38 8.90 -15.99
C TYR A 135 -11.15 7.58 -15.85
N PRO A 136 -11.47 6.88 -16.94
CA PRO A 136 -12.14 5.58 -16.90
C PRO A 136 -11.20 4.50 -16.35
N ALA A 137 -11.50 3.97 -15.16
CA ALA A 137 -10.64 3.01 -14.48
C ALA A 137 -11.41 1.84 -13.84
N THR A 138 -10.75 0.70 -13.77
CA THR A 138 -11.17 -0.46 -12.98
C THR A 138 -9.94 -1.05 -12.26
N GLY A 139 -10.01 -1.18 -10.95
CA GLY A 139 -9.03 -1.92 -10.15
C GLY A 139 -9.41 -3.40 -10.06
N PHE A 140 -8.41 -4.29 -10.01
CA PHE A 140 -8.61 -5.72 -9.79
C PHE A 140 -7.75 -6.20 -8.63
N SER A 141 -8.36 -7.00 -7.73
CA SER A 141 -7.70 -7.69 -6.63
C SER A 141 -8.46 -8.95 -6.22
N ILE A 142 -8.07 -9.55 -5.11
CA ILE A 142 -8.74 -10.70 -4.50
C ILE A 142 -9.61 -10.21 -3.34
N CYS A 143 -10.81 -10.81 -3.19
CA CYS A 143 -11.71 -10.56 -2.07
C CYS A 143 -11.28 -11.41 -0.87
N TYR A 144 -10.26 -10.96 -0.13
CA TYR A 144 -9.75 -11.68 1.02
C TYR A 144 -10.79 -11.73 2.14
N GLU A 145 -10.98 -12.91 2.73
CA GLU A 145 -11.94 -13.09 3.81
C GLU A 145 -11.41 -12.55 5.14
N TYR A 146 -10.12 -12.75 5.42
CA TYR A 146 -9.48 -12.41 6.69
C TYR A 146 -8.34 -11.38 6.56
N GLY A 147 -8.29 -10.64 5.45
CA GLY A 147 -7.24 -9.66 5.20
C GLY A 147 -5.82 -10.26 5.27
N LEU A 148 -4.87 -9.48 5.82
CA LEU A 148 -3.54 -9.98 6.16
C LEU A 148 -3.60 -10.75 7.50
N PHE A 149 -3.87 -10.05 8.57
CA PHE A 149 -4.19 -10.49 9.92
C PHE A 149 -4.53 -9.26 10.79
N LYS A 150 -5.26 -9.48 11.87
CA LYS A 150 -5.38 -8.53 12.97
C LYS A 150 -4.21 -8.76 13.93
N GLN A 151 -3.43 -7.72 14.19
CA GLN A 151 -2.33 -7.76 15.13
C GLN A 151 -2.85 -7.57 16.55
N MET A 152 -2.42 -8.46 17.45
CA MET A 152 -2.53 -8.30 18.90
C MET A 152 -1.13 -8.28 19.51
N ILE A 153 -0.97 -7.52 20.58
CA ILE A 153 0.27 -7.50 21.36
C ILE A 153 0.02 -8.15 22.72
N VAL A 154 0.56 -9.34 22.91
CA VAL A 154 0.45 -10.10 24.15
C VAL A 154 1.84 -10.21 24.78
N ASP A 155 2.01 -9.68 25.97
CA ASP A 155 3.33 -9.60 26.68
C ASP A 155 4.46 -9.01 25.81
N GLY A 156 4.10 -8.00 24.99
CA GLY A 156 5.02 -7.35 24.07
C GLY A 156 5.28 -8.12 22.76
N ILE A 157 4.69 -9.30 22.58
CA ILE A 157 4.89 -10.14 21.41
C ILE A 157 3.71 -9.95 20.44
N GLN A 158 3.99 -9.79 19.15
CA GLN A 158 2.98 -9.80 18.12
C GLN A 158 2.35 -11.18 17.97
N VAL A 159 1.01 -11.23 18.06
CA VAL A 159 0.18 -12.41 17.78
C VAL A 159 -0.74 -12.06 16.61
N GLU A 160 -0.83 -12.95 15.63
CA GLU A 160 -1.70 -12.82 14.46
C GLU A 160 -3.03 -13.51 14.69
N THR A 161 -4.12 -12.78 14.47
CA THR A 161 -5.49 -13.32 14.53
C THR A 161 -6.23 -12.97 13.22
N PRO A 162 -7.31 -13.71 12.87
CA PRO A 162 -8.11 -13.37 11.69
C PRO A 162 -8.63 -11.94 11.73
N ASP A 163 -8.45 -11.20 10.64
CA ASP A 163 -9.00 -9.86 10.49
C ASP A 163 -10.40 -9.96 9.86
N VAL A 164 -11.42 -10.12 10.72
CA VAL A 164 -12.82 -10.24 10.31
C VAL A 164 -13.36 -8.84 10.02
N TRP A 165 -13.21 -8.38 8.80
CA TRP A 165 -13.63 -7.04 8.36
C TRP A 165 -15.03 -6.97 7.73
N LEU A 166 -15.70 -8.12 7.53
CA LEU A 166 -17.08 -8.24 7.04
C LEU A 166 -18.03 -8.85 8.11
N PRO A 167 -18.06 -8.31 9.34
CA PRO A 167 -18.73 -8.96 10.45
C PRO A 167 -20.27 -8.94 10.35
N GLY A 168 -20.83 -8.05 9.59
CA GLY A 168 -22.28 -7.81 9.49
C GLY A 168 -22.84 -7.88 8.09
N GLY A 169 -22.09 -8.44 7.13
CA GLY A 169 -22.47 -8.50 5.73
C GLY A 169 -21.74 -7.51 4.84
N GLU A 170 -21.94 -7.66 3.56
CA GLU A 170 -21.15 -7.03 2.51
C GLU A 170 -21.83 -5.76 1.99
N VAL A 171 -22.01 -4.74 2.85
CA VAL A 171 -22.76 -3.52 2.45
C VAL A 171 -22.19 -2.89 1.20
N TRP A 172 -20.86 -2.73 1.13
CA TRP A 172 -20.20 -2.07 -0.01
C TRP A 172 -19.97 -2.98 -1.21
N LEU A 173 -19.95 -4.29 -1.00
CA LEU A 173 -19.71 -5.28 -2.06
C LEU A 173 -21.01 -5.69 -2.75
N ALA A 174 -20.93 -5.84 -4.07
CA ALA A 174 -22.03 -6.36 -4.87
C ALA A 174 -21.57 -7.61 -5.63
N PRO A 175 -22.05 -8.81 -5.25
CA PRO A 175 -21.69 -10.05 -5.96
C PRO A 175 -22.29 -10.03 -7.38
N ARG A 176 -21.52 -10.49 -8.34
CA ARG A 176 -21.92 -10.55 -9.75
C ARG A 176 -21.83 -12.01 -10.21
N THR A 177 -22.74 -12.83 -9.71
CA THR A 177 -22.82 -14.26 -10.05
C THR A 177 -23.17 -14.53 -11.51
N ASP A 178 -23.62 -13.50 -12.24
CA ASP A 178 -23.84 -13.49 -13.69
C ASP A 178 -22.54 -13.35 -14.52
N ARG A 179 -21.38 -13.14 -13.85
CA ARG A 179 -20.09 -12.83 -14.48
C ARG A 179 -18.94 -13.61 -13.90
N THR A 180 -19.14 -14.89 -13.66
CA THR A 180 -18.11 -15.79 -13.16
C THR A 180 -17.17 -16.27 -14.27
N TYR A 181 -15.94 -16.62 -13.88
CA TYR A 181 -14.92 -17.15 -14.79
C TYR A 181 -14.27 -18.39 -14.20
N LYS A 182 -13.86 -19.31 -15.06
CA LYS A 182 -13.12 -20.51 -14.67
C LYS A 182 -11.63 -20.25 -14.76
N VAL A 183 -10.91 -20.60 -13.73
CA VAL A 183 -9.44 -20.58 -13.68
C VAL A 183 -8.94 -22.01 -13.52
N ARG A 184 -7.98 -22.42 -14.35
CA ARG A 184 -7.47 -23.79 -14.38
C ARG A 184 -6.08 -23.86 -13.78
N PHE A 185 -5.87 -24.91 -12.98
CA PHE A 185 -4.59 -25.20 -12.34
C PHE A 185 -4.18 -26.66 -12.57
N GLY A 186 -2.89 -26.90 -12.69
CA GLY A 186 -2.33 -28.23 -12.79
C GLY A 186 -2.80 -29.00 -14.03
N GLY A 187 -2.84 -30.31 -13.90
CA GLY A 187 -3.22 -31.23 -14.99
C GLY A 187 -2.12 -31.40 -16.03
N ARG A 188 -2.52 -31.90 -17.18
CA ARG A 188 -1.66 -32.07 -18.36
C ARG A 188 -2.22 -31.27 -19.52
N VAL A 189 -1.33 -30.78 -20.37
CA VAL A 189 -1.68 -30.10 -21.61
C VAL A 189 -1.37 -30.99 -22.80
N LYS A 190 -2.35 -31.16 -23.67
CA LYS A 190 -2.22 -31.89 -24.94
C LYS A 190 -2.51 -30.94 -26.09
N GLU A 191 -1.61 -30.96 -27.07
CA GLU A 191 -1.75 -30.19 -28.29
C GLU A 191 -2.36 -31.08 -29.38
N GLU A 192 -3.49 -30.66 -29.95
CA GLU A 192 -4.11 -31.37 -31.08
C GLU A 192 -4.16 -30.44 -32.30
N TRP A 193 -3.35 -30.81 -33.30
CA TRP A 193 -3.32 -30.10 -34.57
C TRP A 193 -4.52 -30.51 -35.43
N LYS A 194 -5.34 -29.56 -35.82
CA LYS A 194 -6.49 -29.76 -36.68
C LYS A 194 -6.09 -29.66 -38.15
N LEU A 195 -6.97 -30.17 -39.02
CA LEU A 195 -6.72 -30.23 -40.46
C LEU A 195 -6.61 -28.83 -41.12
N ASP A 196 -7.16 -27.80 -40.51
CA ASP A 196 -7.08 -26.41 -40.97
C ASP A 196 -5.80 -25.69 -40.46
N GLY A 197 -4.93 -26.43 -39.76
CA GLY A 197 -3.59 -25.96 -39.36
C GLY A 197 -3.57 -25.21 -38.02
N HIS A 198 -4.68 -25.07 -37.29
CA HIS A 198 -4.65 -24.54 -35.94
C HIS A 198 -4.43 -25.64 -34.89
N CYS A 199 -3.82 -25.25 -33.77
CA CYS A 199 -3.56 -26.10 -32.63
C CYS A 199 -4.65 -25.87 -31.56
N GLU A 200 -5.42 -26.89 -31.24
CA GLU A 200 -6.35 -26.88 -30.12
C GLU A 200 -5.63 -27.37 -28.85
N ILE A 201 -5.78 -26.60 -27.76
CA ILE A 201 -5.16 -26.93 -26.49
C ILE A 201 -6.20 -27.61 -25.59
N LEU A 202 -5.94 -28.84 -25.24
CA LEU A 202 -6.78 -29.66 -24.36
C LEU A 202 -6.14 -29.75 -22.98
N TYR A 203 -6.96 -29.61 -21.94
CA TYR A 203 -6.54 -29.78 -20.55
C TYR A 203 -7.09 -31.11 -20.01
N GLU A 204 -6.22 -32.00 -19.59
CA GLU A 204 -6.54 -33.26 -18.94
C GLU A 204 -6.26 -33.15 -17.44
N ASP A 205 -7.21 -33.59 -16.62
CA ASP A 205 -7.07 -33.62 -15.14
C ASP A 205 -6.75 -32.28 -14.48
N ALA A 206 -7.10 -31.15 -15.11
CA ALA A 206 -6.93 -29.83 -14.52
C ALA A 206 -7.98 -29.54 -13.45
N GLU A 207 -7.56 -28.92 -12.35
CA GLU A 207 -8.44 -28.37 -11.34
C GLU A 207 -9.06 -27.08 -11.85
N GLU A 208 -10.41 -27.01 -11.89
CA GLU A 208 -11.13 -25.79 -12.27
C GLU A 208 -11.70 -25.11 -11.04
N ILE A 209 -11.35 -23.82 -10.84
CA ILE A 209 -11.84 -22.99 -9.75
C ILE A 209 -12.64 -21.84 -10.36
N GLU A 210 -13.80 -21.55 -9.79
CA GLU A 210 -14.65 -20.45 -10.22
C GLU A 210 -14.25 -19.15 -9.51
N ALA A 211 -13.99 -18.12 -10.30
CA ALA A 211 -13.77 -16.75 -9.82
C ALA A 211 -15.09 -15.97 -9.86
N VAL A 212 -15.60 -15.64 -8.69
CA VAL A 212 -16.84 -14.87 -8.51
C VAL A 212 -16.48 -13.42 -8.22
N PRO A 213 -16.88 -12.45 -9.06
CA PRO A 213 -16.54 -11.05 -8.82
C PRO A 213 -17.46 -10.41 -7.78
N TYR A 214 -16.86 -9.62 -6.92
CA TYR A 214 -17.49 -8.72 -5.97
C TYR A 214 -17.08 -7.29 -6.34
N ASP A 215 -18.04 -6.48 -6.76
CA ASP A 215 -17.77 -5.13 -7.24
C ASP A 215 -17.99 -4.11 -6.13
N MET A 216 -16.99 -3.23 -5.94
CA MET A 216 -17.02 -2.09 -5.03
C MET A 216 -16.86 -0.80 -5.83
N MET A 217 -17.59 0.24 -5.47
CA MET A 217 -17.56 1.53 -6.15
C MET A 217 -16.63 2.51 -5.43
N ILE A 218 -15.81 3.22 -6.21
CA ILE A 218 -14.87 4.25 -5.73
C ILE A 218 -15.30 5.59 -6.33
N SER A 219 -15.79 6.50 -5.49
CA SER A 219 -16.19 7.83 -5.91
C SER A 219 -14.98 8.73 -6.20
N GLY A 220 -15.13 9.68 -7.12
CA GLY A 220 -14.25 10.82 -7.26
C GLY A 220 -14.78 12.04 -6.51
N ALA A 221 -13.87 12.92 -6.06
CA ALA A 221 -14.24 14.18 -5.43
C ALA A 221 -14.71 15.18 -6.50
N ASP A 222 -15.93 15.71 -6.32
CA ASP A 222 -16.58 16.67 -7.22
C ASP A 222 -16.59 16.27 -8.71
N SER A 223 -16.50 14.97 -8.97
CA SER A 223 -16.38 14.36 -10.30
C SER A 223 -17.65 13.58 -10.67
N ALA A 224 -17.92 13.45 -11.96
CA ALA A 224 -18.95 12.57 -12.48
C ALA A 224 -18.54 11.09 -12.45
N ALA A 225 -17.24 10.81 -12.41
CA ALA A 225 -16.71 9.47 -12.46
C ALA A 225 -16.92 8.69 -11.16
N VAL A 226 -17.23 7.43 -11.34
CA VAL A 226 -17.21 6.40 -10.29
C VAL A 226 -16.48 5.20 -10.86
N SER A 227 -15.28 4.94 -10.35
CA SER A 227 -14.49 3.77 -10.71
C SER A 227 -15.02 2.51 -10.03
N GLN A 228 -14.56 1.38 -10.50
CA GLN A 228 -14.90 0.07 -9.95
C GLN A 228 -13.63 -0.60 -9.42
N LEU A 229 -13.72 -1.16 -8.23
CA LEU A 229 -12.78 -2.17 -7.75
C LEU A 229 -13.48 -3.51 -7.81
N ARG A 230 -12.98 -4.42 -8.66
CA ARG A 230 -13.49 -5.79 -8.79
C ARG A 230 -12.59 -6.74 -8.02
N LEU A 231 -13.21 -7.44 -7.07
CA LEU A 231 -12.54 -8.35 -6.15
C LEU A 231 -12.98 -9.78 -6.46
N TRP A 232 -12.02 -10.67 -6.65
CA TRP A 232 -12.30 -12.06 -6.99
C TRP A 232 -12.36 -12.94 -5.76
N ARG A 233 -13.47 -13.64 -5.56
CA ARG A 233 -13.61 -14.71 -4.55
C ARG A 233 -13.58 -16.06 -5.24
N ALA A 234 -12.74 -16.95 -4.74
CA ALA A 234 -12.65 -18.32 -5.23
C ALA A 234 -13.81 -19.18 -4.70
N ARG A 235 -14.37 -19.97 -5.57
CA ARG A 235 -15.44 -20.94 -5.25
C ARG A 235 -15.22 -22.24 -6.01
N ASN A 236 -15.58 -23.36 -5.40
CA ASN A 236 -15.57 -24.63 -6.10
C ASN A 236 -16.68 -24.68 -7.16
N ILE A 237 -16.37 -25.18 -8.35
CA ILE A 237 -17.34 -25.45 -9.42
C ILE A 237 -18.21 -26.66 -9.11
N GLN A 238 -17.60 -27.66 -8.44
CA GLN A 238 -18.35 -28.87 -8.07
C GLN A 238 -19.37 -28.53 -6.98
N LYS A 239 -20.59 -29.03 -7.19
CA LYS A 239 -21.65 -28.88 -6.20
C LYS A 239 -21.28 -29.69 -4.95
N PHE A 240 -21.72 -29.19 -3.80
CA PHE A 240 -21.67 -29.90 -2.53
C PHE A 240 -22.08 -31.36 -2.69
N ASP A 241 -21.24 -32.31 -2.25
CA ASP A 241 -21.54 -33.73 -2.41
C ASP A 241 -22.57 -34.19 -1.36
N MET A 242 -23.85 -34.12 -1.73
CA MET A 242 -24.96 -34.53 -0.91
C MET A 242 -24.89 -36.04 -0.54
N ARG A 243 -24.25 -36.87 -1.36
CA ARG A 243 -24.12 -38.30 -1.10
C ARG A 243 -23.16 -38.53 0.06
N LEU A 244 -21.95 -37.93 0.02
CA LEU A 244 -21.01 -38.02 1.14
C LEU A 244 -21.61 -37.45 2.42
N PHE A 245 -22.30 -36.31 2.32
CA PHE A 245 -22.98 -35.73 3.48
C PHE A 245 -24.03 -36.65 4.08
N THR A 246 -24.89 -37.25 3.25
CA THR A 246 -25.92 -38.20 3.69
C THR A 246 -25.33 -39.47 4.31
N GLN A 247 -24.11 -39.87 3.89
CA GLN A 247 -23.39 -41.00 4.46
C GLN A 247 -22.61 -40.66 5.75
N GLY A 248 -22.75 -39.46 6.28
CA GLY A 248 -22.06 -39.02 7.50
C GLY A 248 -20.59 -38.57 7.29
N GLN A 249 -20.12 -38.49 6.04
CA GLN A 249 -18.76 -38.10 5.70
C GLN A 249 -18.69 -36.58 5.51
N TYR A 250 -19.08 -35.85 6.56
CA TYR A 250 -19.25 -34.38 6.50
C TYR A 250 -17.97 -33.63 6.10
N THR A 251 -16.83 -33.99 6.67
CA THR A 251 -15.53 -33.36 6.34
C THR A 251 -15.18 -33.52 4.87
N GLN A 252 -15.33 -34.75 4.32
CA GLN A 252 -15.03 -35.01 2.90
C GLN A 252 -16.02 -34.29 1.98
N ALA A 253 -17.28 -34.15 2.37
CA ALA A 253 -18.29 -33.43 1.58
C ALA A 253 -17.97 -31.94 1.41
N VAL A 254 -17.21 -31.33 2.32
CA VAL A 254 -16.83 -29.90 2.26
C VAL A 254 -15.37 -29.67 1.86
N GLU A 255 -14.53 -30.70 1.89
CA GLU A 255 -13.07 -30.59 1.66
C GLU A 255 -12.74 -29.93 0.32
N GLN A 256 -13.37 -30.36 -0.77
CA GLN A 256 -13.13 -29.78 -2.10
C GLN A 256 -13.54 -28.32 -2.18
N SER A 257 -14.64 -27.93 -1.52
CA SER A 257 -15.07 -26.53 -1.44
C SER A 257 -14.04 -25.71 -0.67
N THR A 258 -13.59 -26.18 0.46
CA THR A 258 -12.61 -25.52 1.31
C THR A 258 -11.29 -25.32 0.58
N ASN A 259 -10.81 -26.33 -0.16
CA ASN A 259 -9.55 -26.24 -0.91
C ASN A 259 -9.60 -25.16 -2.00
N ALA A 260 -10.69 -25.03 -2.72
CA ALA A 260 -10.85 -23.95 -3.70
C ALA A 260 -10.87 -22.57 -3.05
N GLU A 261 -11.60 -22.42 -1.93
CA GLU A 261 -11.77 -21.15 -1.23
C GLU A 261 -10.48 -20.62 -0.57
N ILE A 262 -9.51 -21.50 -0.26
CA ILE A 262 -8.22 -21.12 0.36
C ILE A 262 -7.53 -19.98 -0.41
N ILE A 263 -7.66 -19.95 -1.75
CA ILE A 263 -7.06 -18.90 -2.60
C ILE A 263 -7.48 -17.49 -2.17
N SER A 264 -8.72 -17.31 -1.70
CA SER A 264 -9.24 -16.00 -1.30
C SER A 264 -9.37 -15.82 0.22
N LYS A 265 -8.71 -16.65 1.05
CA LYS A 265 -8.83 -16.54 2.52
C LYS A 265 -7.95 -15.43 3.09
N VAL A 266 -6.65 -15.42 2.80
CA VAL A 266 -5.66 -14.57 3.47
C VAL A 266 -4.73 -13.90 2.46
N LEU A 267 -4.48 -12.61 2.64
CA LEU A 267 -3.48 -11.85 1.89
C LEU A 267 -2.07 -12.24 2.34
N TYR A 268 -1.16 -12.49 1.40
CA TYR A 268 0.24 -12.83 1.64
C TYR A 268 0.44 -13.99 2.64
N PRO A 269 -0.04 -15.22 2.31
CA PRO A 269 0.28 -16.38 3.12
C PRO A 269 1.80 -16.57 3.21
N SER A 270 2.28 -17.16 4.30
CA SER A 270 3.72 -17.44 4.49
C SER A 270 4.25 -18.31 3.36
N ASP A 271 5.39 -17.93 2.80
CA ASP A 271 6.10 -18.65 1.72
C ASP A 271 7.38 -19.36 2.20
N ASN A 272 7.49 -19.59 3.51
CA ASN A 272 8.60 -20.32 4.10
C ASN A 272 8.58 -21.83 3.79
N HIS A 273 7.47 -22.33 3.21
CA HIS A 273 7.26 -23.73 2.84
C HIS A 273 6.61 -23.83 1.45
N THR A 274 6.69 -25.03 0.86
CA THR A 274 6.25 -25.27 -0.53
C THR A 274 4.76 -24.97 -0.74
N GLU A 275 3.91 -25.35 0.20
CA GLU A 275 2.45 -25.14 0.14
C GLU A 275 2.11 -23.65 0.10
N GLY A 276 2.80 -22.84 0.91
CA GLY A 276 2.62 -21.40 0.90
C GLY A 276 3.08 -20.74 -0.41
N LYS A 277 4.20 -21.19 -0.98
CA LYS A 277 4.67 -20.75 -2.30
C LYS A 277 3.65 -21.08 -3.38
N LEU A 278 3.14 -22.31 -3.40
CA LEU A 278 2.09 -22.73 -4.35
C LEU A 278 0.80 -21.94 -4.18
N LEU A 279 0.40 -21.64 -2.95
CA LEU A 279 -0.78 -20.83 -2.68
C LEU A 279 -0.61 -19.39 -3.19
N ARG A 280 0.54 -18.76 -2.94
CA ARG A 280 0.84 -17.40 -3.47
C ARG A 280 0.84 -17.38 -5.00
N LEU A 281 1.46 -18.36 -5.65
CA LEU A 281 1.43 -18.50 -7.11
C LEU A 281 -0.01 -18.68 -7.61
N SER A 282 -0.80 -19.48 -6.91
CA SER A 282 -2.22 -19.69 -7.23
C SER A 282 -3.04 -18.40 -7.09
N GLN A 283 -2.80 -17.62 -6.04
CA GLN A 283 -3.45 -16.31 -5.84
C GLN A 283 -3.15 -15.35 -6.99
N GLN A 284 -1.88 -15.25 -7.41
CA GLN A 284 -1.47 -14.36 -8.49
C GLN A 284 -2.10 -14.76 -9.83
N TYR A 285 -2.05 -16.05 -10.16
CA TYR A 285 -2.67 -16.51 -11.41
C TYR A 285 -4.20 -16.44 -11.38
N PHE A 286 -4.82 -16.73 -10.25
CA PHE A 286 -6.27 -16.58 -10.05
C PHE A 286 -6.74 -15.14 -10.29
N LEU A 287 -6.07 -14.17 -9.67
CA LEU A 287 -6.31 -12.74 -9.90
C LEU A 287 -6.19 -12.40 -11.38
N VAL A 288 -5.09 -12.79 -11.99
CA VAL A 288 -4.75 -12.42 -13.37
C VAL A 288 -5.71 -13.04 -14.38
N SER A 289 -5.91 -14.37 -14.30
CA SER A 289 -6.74 -15.08 -15.28
C SER A 289 -8.19 -14.60 -15.27
N ALA A 290 -8.79 -14.45 -14.08
CA ALA A 290 -10.14 -13.92 -13.95
C ALA A 290 -10.25 -12.48 -14.48
N SER A 291 -9.24 -11.64 -14.21
CA SER A 291 -9.22 -10.24 -14.65
C SER A 291 -9.08 -10.11 -16.15
N ILE A 292 -8.15 -10.83 -16.78
CA ILE A 292 -7.97 -10.80 -18.23
C ILE A 292 -9.20 -11.33 -18.95
N GLN A 293 -9.78 -12.45 -18.51
CA GLN A 293 -11.03 -12.96 -19.08
C GLN A 293 -12.16 -11.91 -19.00
N SER A 294 -12.26 -11.18 -17.87
CA SER A 294 -13.24 -10.11 -17.69
C SER A 294 -13.00 -8.94 -18.65
N ILE A 295 -11.75 -8.52 -18.83
CA ILE A 295 -11.37 -7.43 -19.73
C ILE A 295 -11.71 -7.81 -21.17
N ILE A 296 -11.32 -9.00 -21.62
CA ILE A 296 -11.57 -9.48 -22.98
C ILE A 296 -13.07 -9.59 -23.25
N ARG A 297 -13.85 -10.17 -22.31
CA ARG A 297 -15.32 -10.26 -22.46
C ARG A 297 -15.98 -8.88 -22.59
N ASP A 298 -15.59 -7.92 -21.72
CA ASP A 298 -16.16 -6.57 -21.75
C ASP A 298 -15.73 -5.82 -23.02
N HIS A 299 -14.50 -6.02 -23.50
CA HIS A 299 -14.02 -5.44 -24.75
C HIS A 299 -14.77 -6.02 -25.96
N MET A 300 -14.88 -7.35 -26.04
CA MET A 300 -15.60 -8.02 -27.14
C MET A 300 -17.07 -7.64 -27.20
N ALA A 301 -17.72 -7.44 -26.05
CA ALA A 301 -19.12 -7.00 -25.99
C ALA A 301 -19.33 -5.59 -26.56
N VAL A 302 -18.28 -4.74 -26.57
CA VAL A 302 -18.38 -3.37 -27.11
C VAL A 302 -17.86 -3.27 -28.54
N TYR A 303 -16.73 -3.94 -28.84
CA TYR A 303 -16.01 -3.73 -30.11
C TYR A 303 -16.07 -4.93 -31.08
N GLY A 304 -16.44 -6.12 -30.61
CA GLY A 304 -16.54 -7.35 -31.42
C GLY A 304 -15.24 -7.86 -32.01
N LYS A 305 -14.08 -7.28 -31.64
CA LYS A 305 -12.76 -7.64 -32.16
C LYS A 305 -11.67 -7.32 -31.13
N LEU A 306 -10.50 -7.97 -31.24
CA LEU A 306 -9.35 -7.80 -30.34
C LEU A 306 -8.17 -7.05 -30.96
N ASP A 307 -8.19 -6.81 -32.26
CA ASP A 307 -7.11 -6.08 -32.97
C ASP A 307 -6.89 -4.67 -32.42
N ASN A 308 -7.93 -4.02 -31.92
CA ASN A 308 -7.90 -2.67 -31.35
C ASN A 308 -7.79 -2.65 -29.82
N LEU A 309 -7.39 -3.76 -29.20
CA LEU A 309 -7.23 -3.83 -27.75
C LEU A 309 -6.26 -2.75 -27.22
N PRO A 310 -5.06 -2.54 -27.81
CA PRO A 310 -4.11 -1.54 -27.30
C PRO A 310 -4.64 -0.09 -27.34
N GLU A 311 -5.52 0.23 -28.30
CA GLU A 311 -6.11 1.56 -28.43
C GLU A 311 -7.25 1.82 -27.43
N LYS A 312 -7.82 0.75 -26.82
CA LYS A 312 -9.01 0.82 -25.96
C LYS A 312 -8.75 0.39 -24.52
N VAL A 313 -7.67 -0.32 -24.30
CA VAL A 313 -7.31 -0.94 -23.03
C VAL A 313 -5.86 -0.62 -22.67
N ALA A 314 -5.63 -0.21 -21.44
CA ALA A 314 -4.33 -0.19 -20.80
C ALA A 314 -4.39 -1.13 -19.59
N ILE A 315 -3.49 -2.10 -19.51
CA ILE A 315 -3.36 -3.00 -18.36
C ILE A 315 -2.09 -2.59 -17.61
N HIS A 316 -2.26 -2.22 -16.34
CA HIS A 316 -1.14 -1.81 -15.50
C HIS A 316 -0.86 -2.85 -14.43
N ILE A 317 0.36 -3.39 -14.42
CA ILE A 317 0.84 -4.31 -13.40
C ILE A 317 1.59 -3.54 -12.31
N ASN A 318 1.00 -3.56 -11.10
CA ASN A 318 1.52 -2.88 -9.93
C ASN A 318 2.38 -3.83 -9.11
N ASP A 319 3.69 -3.70 -9.21
CA ASP A 319 4.70 -4.68 -8.85
C ASP A 319 4.60 -5.96 -9.70
N THR A 320 5.43 -6.98 -9.41
CA THR A 320 5.50 -8.22 -10.19
C THR A 320 4.35 -9.19 -9.92
N HIS A 321 3.55 -8.96 -8.88
CA HIS A 321 2.49 -9.90 -8.49
C HIS A 321 1.50 -10.23 -9.62
N PRO A 322 1.03 -9.27 -10.45
CA PRO A 322 0.18 -9.58 -11.60
C PRO A 322 0.93 -9.80 -12.93
N ALA A 323 2.24 -10.04 -12.91
CA ALA A 323 3.05 -10.20 -14.12
C ALA A 323 2.57 -11.33 -15.05
N LEU A 324 1.89 -12.34 -14.51
CA LEU A 324 1.31 -13.44 -15.30
C LEU A 324 0.19 -12.97 -16.26
N CYS A 325 -0.24 -11.69 -16.19
CA CYS A 325 -1.17 -11.13 -17.18
C CYS A 325 -0.58 -11.15 -18.59
N ILE A 326 0.75 -11.08 -18.74
CA ILE A 326 1.45 -11.15 -20.02
C ILE A 326 1.23 -12.52 -20.67
N PRO A 327 1.66 -13.65 -20.08
CA PRO A 327 1.44 -14.95 -20.68
C PRO A 327 -0.05 -15.37 -20.68
N GLU A 328 -0.88 -14.91 -19.75
CA GLU A 328 -2.32 -15.22 -19.79
C GLU A 328 -3.04 -14.51 -20.93
N LEU A 329 -2.72 -13.24 -21.20
CA LEU A 329 -3.27 -12.55 -22.36
C LEU A 329 -2.78 -13.20 -23.66
N MET A 330 -1.51 -13.62 -23.74
CA MET A 330 -1.00 -14.45 -24.85
C MET A 330 -1.80 -15.73 -25.01
N ARG A 331 -2.04 -16.47 -23.91
CA ARG A 331 -2.83 -17.71 -23.94
C ARG A 331 -4.21 -17.48 -24.53
N ILE A 332 -4.92 -16.48 -24.02
CA ILE A 332 -6.28 -16.18 -24.53
C ILE A 332 -6.25 -15.83 -26.02
N LEU A 333 -5.34 -14.96 -26.45
CA LEU A 333 -5.25 -14.56 -27.84
C LEU A 333 -4.88 -15.73 -28.78
N VAL A 334 -3.97 -16.59 -28.39
CA VAL A 334 -3.50 -17.71 -29.20
C VAL A 334 -4.43 -18.91 -29.12
N ASP A 335 -4.81 -19.34 -27.90
CA ASP A 335 -5.56 -20.58 -27.70
C ASP A 335 -7.08 -20.39 -27.92
N ASP A 336 -7.66 -19.28 -27.44
CA ASP A 336 -9.12 -19.07 -27.44
C ASP A 336 -9.58 -18.28 -28.69
N TYR A 337 -8.69 -17.40 -29.26
CA TYR A 337 -9.01 -16.57 -30.43
C TYR A 337 -8.14 -16.85 -31.66
N PHE A 338 -7.23 -17.80 -31.61
CA PHE A 338 -6.42 -18.30 -32.73
C PHE A 338 -5.59 -17.24 -33.45
N PHE A 339 -5.11 -16.22 -32.73
CA PHE A 339 -4.15 -15.27 -33.26
C PHE A 339 -2.79 -15.93 -33.49
N SER A 340 -2.05 -15.48 -34.53
CA SER A 340 -0.65 -15.86 -34.63
C SER A 340 0.15 -15.33 -33.44
N TRP A 341 1.26 -15.99 -33.08
CA TRP A 341 2.10 -15.57 -31.97
C TRP A 341 2.55 -14.11 -32.08
N GLU A 342 3.01 -13.71 -33.29
CA GLU A 342 3.52 -12.37 -33.56
C GLU A 342 2.44 -11.30 -33.37
N LYS A 343 1.24 -11.55 -33.86
CA LYS A 343 0.10 -10.64 -33.69
C LYS A 343 -0.34 -10.56 -32.23
N ALA A 344 -0.42 -11.68 -31.55
CA ALA A 344 -0.75 -11.72 -30.12
C ALA A 344 0.30 -10.96 -29.29
N TRP A 345 1.58 -11.17 -29.58
CA TRP A 345 2.67 -10.51 -28.89
C TRP A 345 2.68 -8.99 -29.10
N ASP A 346 2.44 -8.51 -30.32
CA ASP A 346 2.26 -7.07 -30.61
C ASP A 346 1.13 -6.47 -29.76
N ILE A 347 -0.01 -7.14 -29.69
CA ILE A 347 -1.15 -6.69 -28.87
C ILE A 347 -0.77 -6.62 -27.40
N VAL A 348 -0.16 -7.70 -26.86
CA VAL A 348 0.23 -7.78 -25.44
C VAL A 348 1.20 -6.67 -25.07
N THR A 349 2.29 -6.55 -25.82
CA THR A 349 3.36 -5.60 -25.50
C THR A 349 2.95 -4.14 -25.65
N ARG A 350 1.93 -3.82 -26.44
CA ARG A 350 1.35 -2.48 -26.57
C ARG A 350 0.25 -2.19 -25.52
N THR A 351 -0.25 -3.21 -24.84
CA THR A 351 -1.36 -3.08 -23.90
C THR A 351 -0.89 -3.01 -22.45
N VAL A 352 0.23 -3.67 -22.12
CA VAL A 352 0.71 -3.85 -20.74
C VAL A 352 1.79 -2.84 -20.39
N SER A 353 1.74 -2.30 -19.17
CA SER A 353 2.75 -1.46 -18.55
C SER A 353 3.05 -1.94 -17.12
N TYR A 354 4.27 -1.67 -16.63
CA TYR A 354 4.80 -2.20 -15.37
C TYR A 354 5.40 -1.11 -14.50
N THR A 355 4.98 -1.07 -13.23
CA THR A 355 5.65 -0.30 -12.18
C THR A 355 6.41 -1.23 -11.25
N ASN A 356 7.72 -1.02 -11.11
CA ASN A 356 8.55 -1.71 -10.11
C ASN A 356 8.49 -0.95 -8.78
N HIS A 357 8.38 -1.68 -7.67
CA HIS A 357 8.39 -1.14 -6.30
C HIS A 357 9.56 -1.67 -5.46
N THR A 358 10.47 -2.41 -6.06
CA THR A 358 11.54 -3.14 -5.38
C THR A 358 12.89 -2.56 -5.75
N VAL A 359 13.68 -2.11 -4.76
CA VAL A 359 15.05 -1.63 -4.97
C VAL A 359 16.04 -2.79 -4.87
N MET A 360 15.84 -3.69 -3.91
CA MET A 360 16.77 -4.79 -3.61
C MET A 360 16.65 -5.91 -4.65
N PRO A 361 17.70 -6.19 -5.45
CA PRO A 361 17.65 -7.25 -6.48
C PRO A 361 17.27 -8.62 -5.93
N GLU A 362 17.69 -8.93 -4.70
CA GLU A 362 17.38 -10.18 -4.00
C GLU A 362 15.90 -10.33 -3.61
N ALA A 363 15.17 -9.24 -3.57
CA ALA A 363 13.73 -9.22 -3.27
C ALA A 363 12.86 -9.27 -4.54
N LEU A 364 13.47 -9.30 -5.74
CA LEU A 364 12.73 -9.51 -6.99
C LEU A 364 12.14 -10.92 -7.02
N GLU A 365 10.84 -11.00 -7.26
CA GLU A 365 10.09 -12.25 -7.19
C GLU A 365 10.52 -13.24 -8.28
N SER A 366 10.78 -14.47 -7.85
CA SER A 366 11.01 -15.60 -8.74
C SER A 366 10.35 -16.86 -8.20
N TRP A 367 9.98 -17.76 -9.09
CA TRP A 367 9.37 -19.04 -8.75
C TRP A 367 10.27 -20.20 -9.16
N ASN A 368 10.35 -21.23 -8.33
CA ASN A 368 10.98 -22.48 -8.74
C ASN A 368 10.30 -23.00 -10.01
N GLU A 369 11.09 -23.34 -11.02
CA GLU A 369 10.62 -23.71 -12.37
C GLU A 369 9.72 -24.95 -12.34
N ASP A 370 10.07 -25.97 -11.55
CA ASP A 370 9.29 -27.21 -11.46
C ASP A 370 7.94 -26.98 -10.77
N LEU A 371 7.91 -26.20 -9.70
CA LEU A 371 6.66 -25.82 -9.03
C LEU A 371 5.75 -24.99 -9.95
N PHE A 372 6.35 -24.08 -10.71
CA PHE A 372 5.62 -23.26 -11.67
C PHE A 372 5.03 -24.10 -12.79
N ARG A 373 5.83 -25.00 -13.37
CA ARG A 373 5.41 -25.94 -14.43
C ARG A 373 4.32 -26.90 -13.95
N LEU A 374 4.43 -27.41 -12.72
CA LEU A 374 3.43 -28.29 -12.12
C LEU A 374 2.08 -27.58 -11.93
N LYS A 375 2.11 -26.35 -11.41
CA LYS A 375 0.88 -25.62 -11.08
C LYS A 375 0.23 -24.95 -12.29
N LEU A 376 1.04 -24.51 -13.28
CA LEU A 376 0.60 -23.71 -14.42
C LEU A 376 1.20 -24.25 -15.75
N PRO A 377 0.91 -25.50 -16.15
CA PRO A 377 1.63 -26.15 -17.25
C PRO A 377 1.48 -25.40 -18.59
N ARG A 378 0.29 -24.91 -18.97
CA ARG A 378 0.13 -24.16 -20.22
C ARG A 378 0.80 -22.79 -20.18
N ILE A 379 0.68 -22.09 -19.08
CA ILE A 379 1.34 -20.79 -18.88
C ILE A 379 2.87 -20.97 -18.94
N TYR A 380 3.40 -22.03 -18.34
CA TYR A 380 4.82 -22.33 -18.44
C TYR A 380 5.30 -22.54 -19.88
N MET A 381 4.53 -23.23 -20.73
CA MET A 381 4.86 -23.39 -22.15
C MET A 381 4.96 -22.04 -22.86
N ILE A 382 4.02 -21.13 -22.59
CA ILE A 382 4.02 -19.77 -23.17
C ILE A 382 5.20 -18.95 -22.62
N VAL A 383 5.45 -18.99 -21.32
CA VAL A 383 6.60 -18.31 -20.70
C VAL A 383 7.91 -18.81 -21.29
N LYS A 384 8.03 -20.10 -21.52
CA LYS A 384 9.22 -20.70 -22.16
C LYS A 384 9.40 -20.18 -23.59
N GLU A 385 8.35 -20.12 -24.39
CA GLU A 385 8.41 -19.57 -25.75
C GLU A 385 8.77 -18.07 -25.74
N ILE A 386 8.21 -17.28 -24.82
CA ILE A 386 8.62 -15.88 -24.63
C ILE A 386 10.12 -15.81 -24.32
N ASN A 387 10.60 -16.66 -23.40
CA ASN A 387 12.00 -16.74 -23.04
C ASN A 387 12.92 -17.06 -24.23
N GLU A 388 12.57 -18.06 -25.03
CA GLU A 388 13.35 -18.48 -26.19
C GLU A 388 13.46 -17.38 -27.25
N ARG A 389 12.37 -16.68 -27.52
CA ARG A 389 12.32 -15.55 -28.44
C ARG A 389 13.14 -14.37 -27.94
N PHE A 390 12.97 -14.03 -26.67
CA PHE A 390 13.76 -12.97 -26.02
C PHE A 390 15.26 -13.29 -26.00
N CYS A 391 15.64 -14.50 -25.63
CA CYS A 391 17.08 -14.91 -25.64
C CYS A 391 17.72 -14.78 -27.00
N ARG A 392 16.99 -15.07 -28.10
CA ARG A 392 17.47 -14.84 -29.47
C ARG A 392 17.67 -13.37 -29.78
N GLU A 393 16.72 -12.50 -29.35
CA GLU A 393 16.86 -11.05 -29.51
C GLU A 393 18.06 -10.52 -28.70
N ALA A 394 18.19 -10.93 -27.45
CA ALA A 394 19.31 -10.57 -26.58
C ALA A 394 20.65 -11.05 -27.11
N TRP A 395 20.69 -12.24 -27.75
CA TRP A 395 21.89 -12.76 -28.41
C TRP A 395 22.32 -11.86 -29.56
N ASN A 396 21.39 -11.36 -30.35
CA ASN A 396 21.70 -10.46 -31.46
C ASN A 396 22.27 -9.12 -30.97
N ALA A 397 21.80 -8.65 -29.81
CA ALA A 397 22.27 -7.40 -29.19
C ALA A 397 23.61 -7.58 -28.43
N PHE A 398 23.84 -8.73 -27.82
CA PHE A 398 25.02 -9.05 -26.99
C PHE A 398 25.67 -10.36 -27.39
N PRO A 399 26.22 -10.49 -28.63
CA PRO A 399 26.77 -11.73 -29.14
C PRO A 399 27.90 -12.28 -28.25
N GLY A 400 27.83 -13.57 -27.92
CA GLY A 400 28.83 -14.24 -27.08
C GLY A 400 28.78 -13.98 -25.59
N ASN A 401 27.87 -13.10 -25.10
CA ASN A 401 27.76 -12.76 -23.69
C ASN A 401 26.68 -13.59 -22.98
N TRP A 402 26.95 -14.88 -22.84
CA TRP A 402 26.03 -15.83 -22.20
C TRP A 402 25.65 -15.45 -20.77
N SER A 403 26.59 -14.93 -20.00
CA SER A 403 26.30 -14.52 -18.61
C SER A 403 25.21 -13.44 -18.53
N ARG A 404 25.33 -12.41 -19.37
CA ARG A 404 24.34 -11.32 -19.45
C ARG A 404 22.97 -11.83 -19.91
N ILE A 405 22.95 -12.65 -20.99
CA ILE A 405 21.70 -13.20 -21.51
C ILE A 405 21.02 -14.08 -20.47
N SER A 406 21.78 -14.91 -19.75
CA SER A 406 21.25 -15.74 -18.66
C SER A 406 20.68 -14.94 -17.49
N GLN A 407 21.24 -13.76 -17.19
CA GLN A 407 20.70 -12.86 -16.16
C GLN A 407 19.40 -12.20 -16.60
N MET A 408 19.29 -11.86 -17.88
CA MET A 408 18.10 -11.23 -18.48
C MET A 408 17.00 -12.25 -18.81
N SER A 409 17.30 -13.54 -18.92
CA SER A 409 16.32 -14.58 -19.26
C SER A 409 15.17 -14.65 -18.26
N VAL A 410 13.97 -14.97 -18.73
CA VAL A 410 12.79 -15.21 -17.88
C VAL A 410 12.94 -16.54 -17.15
N VAL A 411 13.33 -17.58 -17.87
CA VAL A 411 13.58 -18.92 -17.33
C VAL A 411 15.08 -19.18 -17.32
N GLY A 412 15.64 -19.43 -16.15
CA GLY A 412 17.06 -19.71 -16.00
C GLY A 412 17.43 -20.09 -14.57
N TYR A 413 18.43 -20.97 -14.45
CA TYR A 413 18.89 -21.49 -13.16
C TYR A 413 17.79 -22.14 -12.31
N GLY A 414 16.82 -22.81 -12.94
CA GLY A 414 15.70 -23.45 -12.26
C GLY A 414 14.68 -22.45 -11.66
N GLN A 415 14.67 -21.21 -12.14
CA GLN A 415 13.76 -20.16 -11.69
C GLN A 415 13.01 -19.53 -12.87
N VAL A 416 11.77 -19.09 -12.61
CA VAL A 416 10.98 -18.22 -13.47
C VAL A 416 10.96 -16.81 -12.83
N ARG A 417 11.56 -15.83 -13.51
CA ARG A 417 11.80 -14.47 -12.97
C ARG A 417 10.71 -13.50 -13.39
N MET A 418 9.93 -13.05 -12.45
CA MET A 418 8.73 -12.28 -12.71
C MET A 418 9.03 -10.85 -13.15
N ALA A 419 10.07 -10.22 -12.61
CA ALA A 419 10.49 -8.90 -13.05
C ALA A 419 10.96 -8.91 -14.51
N ASN A 420 11.69 -9.96 -14.93
CA ASN A 420 12.22 -10.06 -16.28
C ASN A 420 11.09 -10.16 -17.32
N ILE A 421 10.07 -11.02 -17.09
CA ILE A 421 8.92 -11.09 -17.98
C ILE A 421 8.12 -9.79 -18.01
N SER A 422 8.03 -9.09 -16.87
CA SER A 422 7.34 -7.80 -16.78
C SER A 422 8.01 -6.73 -17.64
N VAL A 423 9.35 -6.65 -17.63
CA VAL A 423 10.12 -5.71 -18.49
C VAL A 423 9.99 -6.08 -19.96
N ILE A 424 10.10 -7.37 -20.29
CA ILE A 424 10.05 -7.85 -21.68
C ILE A 424 8.66 -7.59 -22.29
N GLY A 425 7.59 -7.94 -21.57
CA GLY A 425 6.22 -7.91 -22.06
C GLY A 425 5.50 -6.56 -21.90
N SER A 426 6.14 -5.54 -21.35
CA SER A 426 5.55 -4.21 -21.18
C SER A 426 6.13 -3.19 -22.15
N HIS A 427 5.31 -2.22 -22.60
CA HIS A 427 5.80 -1.07 -23.37
C HIS A 427 6.47 -0.01 -22.51
N SER A 428 6.15 0.06 -21.24
CA SER A 428 6.71 1.02 -20.28
C SER A 428 7.01 0.33 -18.95
N VAL A 429 8.14 0.72 -18.36
CA VAL A 429 8.62 0.29 -17.04
C VAL A 429 8.99 1.53 -16.25
N ASN A 430 8.35 1.80 -15.13
CA ASN A 430 8.68 2.96 -14.33
C ASN A 430 9.08 2.61 -12.91
N GLY A 431 9.98 3.44 -12.36
CA GLY A 431 10.23 3.53 -10.93
C GLY A 431 9.25 4.49 -10.26
N VAL A 432 9.34 4.61 -8.93
CA VAL A 432 8.37 5.31 -8.07
C VAL A 432 8.95 6.51 -7.32
N SER A 433 10.20 6.84 -7.58
CA SER A 433 10.92 8.07 -7.23
C SER A 433 12.06 8.28 -8.22
N GLU A 434 12.61 9.48 -8.31
CA GLU A 434 13.73 9.77 -9.22
C GLU A 434 14.95 8.92 -8.89
N LEU A 435 15.31 8.83 -7.60
CA LEU A 435 16.41 7.98 -7.14
C LEU A 435 16.17 6.50 -7.50
N HIS A 436 14.98 5.98 -7.23
CA HIS A 436 14.64 4.60 -7.57
C HIS A 436 14.76 4.35 -9.07
N SER A 437 14.23 5.24 -9.90
CA SER A 437 14.30 5.12 -11.36
C SER A 437 15.72 5.14 -11.88
N SER A 438 16.61 5.92 -11.26
CA SER A 438 18.05 5.89 -11.56
C SER A 438 18.68 4.54 -11.17
N ILE A 439 18.38 4.03 -9.98
CA ILE A 439 18.86 2.71 -9.53
C ILE A 439 18.41 1.59 -10.49
N LEU A 440 17.16 1.64 -10.98
CA LEU A 440 16.66 0.66 -11.95
C LEU A 440 17.49 0.68 -13.25
N LYS A 441 17.83 1.88 -13.75
CA LYS A 441 18.62 2.05 -15.00
C LYS A 441 20.09 1.68 -14.83
N ASP A 442 20.68 2.03 -13.67
CA ASP A 442 22.12 1.92 -13.46
C ASP A 442 22.54 0.58 -12.84
N SER A 443 21.63 -0.10 -12.15
CA SER A 443 21.89 -1.34 -11.41
C SER A 443 20.88 -2.44 -11.74
N THR A 444 19.67 -2.39 -11.20
CA THR A 444 18.71 -3.51 -11.17
C THR A 444 18.35 -4.02 -12.55
N PHE A 445 18.03 -3.13 -13.51
CA PHE A 445 17.67 -3.45 -14.88
C PHE A 445 18.65 -2.88 -15.90
N LYS A 446 19.88 -2.67 -15.51
CA LYS A 446 20.95 -2.05 -16.34
C LYS A 446 21.05 -2.64 -17.75
N ASP A 447 21.00 -3.97 -17.86
CA ASP A 447 21.13 -4.64 -19.16
C ASP A 447 19.85 -4.54 -19.99
N PHE A 448 18.67 -4.53 -19.34
CA PHE A 448 17.40 -4.23 -20.01
C PHE A 448 17.35 -2.77 -20.47
N TYR A 449 17.85 -1.83 -19.65
CA TYR A 449 17.92 -0.43 -20.04
C TYR A 449 18.82 -0.20 -21.24
N ARG A 450 19.91 -0.94 -21.35
CA ARG A 450 20.77 -0.91 -22.54
C ARG A 450 20.08 -1.43 -23.81
N LEU A 451 19.21 -2.45 -23.65
CA LEU A 451 18.48 -3.04 -24.76
C LEU A 451 17.24 -2.21 -25.15
N TYR A 452 16.53 -1.69 -24.15
CA TYR A 452 15.25 -0.97 -24.31
C TYR A 452 15.21 0.36 -23.53
N PRO A 453 16.13 1.33 -23.83
CA PRO A 453 16.20 2.55 -23.05
C PRO A 453 14.89 3.38 -23.08
N TYR A 454 14.12 3.25 -24.15
CA TYR A 454 12.86 3.96 -24.37
C TYR A 454 11.70 3.45 -23.49
N LYS A 455 11.83 2.28 -22.85
CA LYS A 455 10.80 1.73 -21.95
C LYS A 455 10.84 2.33 -20.54
N PHE A 456 12.00 2.86 -20.11
CA PHE A 456 12.24 3.23 -18.72
C PHE A 456 11.87 4.68 -18.44
N ASP A 457 10.96 4.88 -17.50
CA ASP A 457 10.45 6.17 -17.08
C ASP A 457 10.47 6.33 -15.55
N ASN A 458 10.09 7.49 -15.05
CA ASN A 458 9.83 7.78 -13.65
C ASN A 458 8.44 8.36 -13.48
N VAL A 459 7.67 7.83 -12.54
CA VAL A 459 6.49 8.52 -11.99
C VAL A 459 6.60 8.47 -10.48
N THR A 460 6.99 9.58 -9.89
CA THR A 460 7.09 9.69 -8.43
C THR A 460 5.73 9.45 -7.79
N ASN A 461 5.70 8.63 -6.75
CA ASN A 461 4.48 8.33 -6.01
C ASN A 461 3.79 9.60 -5.49
N GLY A 462 2.53 9.46 -5.18
CA GLY A 462 1.72 10.52 -4.59
C GLY A 462 0.65 9.98 -3.64
N ILE A 463 0.01 10.88 -2.93
CA ILE A 463 -1.04 10.61 -1.96
C ILE A 463 -2.36 11.28 -2.36
N ALA A 464 -3.49 10.70 -1.97
CA ALA A 464 -4.79 11.36 -2.10
C ALA A 464 -4.87 12.54 -1.11
N HIS A 465 -4.44 13.73 -1.54
CA HIS A 465 -4.32 14.92 -0.70
C HIS A 465 -5.66 15.34 -0.07
N ARG A 466 -6.78 15.17 -0.78
CA ARG A 466 -8.11 15.43 -0.21
C ARG A 466 -8.38 14.58 1.02
N ARG A 467 -8.05 13.28 0.98
CA ARG A 467 -8.21 12.39 2.14
C ARG A 467 -7.24 12.75 3.27
N TRP A 468 -5.95 12.85 2.95
CA TRP A 468 -4.89 12.98 3.96
C TRP A 468 -4.71 14.40 4.52
N LEU A 469 -5.27 15.41 3.86
CA LEU A 469 -5.33 16.78 4.34
C LEU A 469 -6.77 17.18 4.69
N CYS A 470 -7.67 17.27 3.68
CA CYS A 470 -8.97 17.90 3.89
C CYS A 470 -9.88 17.10 4.82
N TYR A 471 -9.90 15.74 4.70
CA TYR A 471 -10.82 14.91 5.48
C TYR A 471 -10.22 14.46 6.81
N SER A 472 -8.90 14.33 6.90
CA SER A 472 -8.21 13.93 8.13
C SER A 472 -7.87 15.12 9.02
N ASN A 473 -7.72 16.32 8.48
CA ASN A 473 -7.33 17.53 9.19
C ASN A 473 -8.20 18.75 8.79
N PRO A 474 -9.51 18.71 9.11
CA PRO A 474 -10.44 19.76 8.69
C PRO A 474 -10.04 21.16 9.19
N GLY A 475 -9.46 21.28 10.39
CA GLY A 475 -9.00 22.59 10.90
C GLY A 475 -7.87 23.20 10.06
N LEU A 476 -6.95 22.37 9.54
CA LEU A 476 -5.92 22.86 8.62
C LEU A 476 -6.52 23.19 7.24
N ALA A 477 -7.48 22.39 6.77
CA ALA A 477 -8.19 22.69 5.53
C ALA A 477 -8.95 24.04 5.60
N GLU A 478 -9.63 24.32 6.71
CA GLU A 478 -10.30 25.60 6.93
C GLU A 478 -9.31 26.78 6.93
N LEU A 479 -8.15 26.64 7.59
CA LEU A 479 -7.11 27.66 7.55
C LEU A 479 -6.58 27.91 6.13
N LEU A 480 -6.37 26.84 5.35
CA LEU A 480 -5.94 26.94 3.95
C LEU A 480 -7.02 27.62 3.09
N ASP A 481 -8.30 27.25 3.27
CA ASP A 481 -9.43 27.86 2.56
C ASP A 481 -9.49 29.39 2.80
N GLU A 482 -9.21 29.83 4.03
CA GLU A 482 -9.17 31.25 4.38
C GLU A 482 -7.94 31.97 3.77
N CYS A 483 -6.78 31.33 3.78
CA CYS A 483 -5.52 31.95 3.35
C CYS A 483 -5.34 31.96 1.82
N ILE A 484 -5.65 30.84 1.15
CA ILE A 484 -5.35 30.62 -0.28
C ILE A 484 -6.55 30.20 -1.12
N GLY A 485 -7.76 30.15 -0.53
CA GLY A 485 -8.95 29.65 -1.21
C GLY A 485 -8.98 28.13 -1.35
N THR A 486 -9.97 27.60 -2.07
CA THR A 486 -10.26 26.15 -2.15
C THR A 486 -9.63 25.45 -3.35
N ASP A 487 -8.90 26.18 -4.19
CA ASP A 487 -8.39 25.68 -5.48
C ASP A 487 -7.43 24.48 -5.31
N TYR A 488 -6.65 24.46 -4.23
CA TYR A 488 -5.73 23.35 -3.92
C TYR A 488 -6.41 21.97 -3.80
N ARG A 489 -7.72 21.93 -3.62
CA ARG A 489 -8.49 20.67 -3.57
C ARG A 489 -8.54 19.98 -4.92
N HIS A 490 -8.45 20.74 -6.02
CA HIS A 490 -8.44 20.28 -7.41
C HIS A 490 -7.07 20.46 -8.08
N HIS A 491 -6.33 21.47 -7.65
CA HIS A 491 -5.02 21.87 -8.15
C HIS A 491 -4.02 21.91 -6.98
N PRO A 492 -3.54 20.76 -6.51
CA PRO A 492 -2.72 20.66 -5.29
C PRO A 492 -1.43 21.46 -5.35
N GLU A 493 -0.92 21.80 -6.53
CA GLU A 493 0.22 22.70 -6.74
C GLU A 493 -0.02 24.10 -6.17
N SER A 494 -1.27 24.56 -6.08
CA SER A 494 -1.62 25.86 -5.49
C SER A 494 -1.41 25.90 -3.96
N LEU A 495 -1.16 24.76 -3.28
CA LEU A 495 -0.67 24.77 -1.89
C LEU A 495 0.59 25.63 -1.72
N SER A 496 1.42 25.78 -2.78
CA SER A 496 2.62 26.62 -2.75
C SER A 496 2.33 28.07 -2.39
N ASP A 497 1.12 28.57 -2.64
CA ASP A 497 0.70 29.92 -2.24
C ASP A 497 0.68 30.11 -0.72
N PHE A 498 0.54 29.05 0.06
CA PHE A 498 0.57 29.12 1.52
C PHE A 498 1.94 29.56 2.06
N ALA A 499 3.02 29.37 1.31
CA ALA A 499 4.34 29.86 1.68
C ALA A 499 4.39 31.38 1.89
N LYS A 500 3.50 32.16 1.27
CA LYS A 500 3.40 33.62 1.45
C LYS A 500 3.10 34.02 2.89
N PHE A 501 2.53 33.11 3.67
CA PHE A 501 2.16 33.30 5.08
C PHE A 501 3.23 32.80 6.06
N ALA A 502 4.39 32.33 5.58
CA ALA A 502 5.43 31.73 6.43
C ALA A 502 5.93 32.69 7.52
N ASP A 503 5.93 34.00 7.26
CA ASP A 503 6.37 35.02 8.21
C ASP A 503 5.22 35.72 8.96
N ASP A 504 3.95 35.33 8.70
CA ASP A 504 2.79 35.80 9.43
C ASP A 504 2.65 35.05 10.77
N ALA A 505 2.87 35.74 11.88
CA ALA A 505 2.82 35.18 13.22
C ALA A 505 1.42 34.64 13.57
N THR A 506 0.34 35.28 13.08
CA THR A 506 -1.03 34.86 13.35
C THR A 506 -1.33 33.52 12.68
N VAL A 507 -0.90 33.35 11.44
CA VAL A 507 -1.09 32.10 10.70
C VAL A 507 -0.25 30.97 11.31
N ARG A 508 1.01 31.23 11.69
CA ARG A 508 1.86 30.26 12.41
C ARG A 508 1.25 29.80 13.73
N ASP A 509 0.69 30.72 14.51
CA ASP A 509 0.02 30.38 15.77
C ASP A 509 -1.25 29.55 15.56
N ARG A 510 -1.99 29.82 14.49
CA ARG A 510 -3.15 28.98 14.11
C ARG A 510 -2.73 27.57 13.71
N VAL A 511 -1.66 27.41 12.92
CA VAL A 511 -1.08 26.08 12.58
C VAL A 511 -0.70 25.33 13.84
N ARG A 512 -0.06 26.00 14.80
CA ARG A 512 0.29 25.41 16.11
C ARG A 512 -0.93 24.98 16.90
N ALA A 513 -1.96 25.82 16.99
CA ALA A 513 -3.19 25.52 17.71
C ALA A 513 -3.92 24.31 17.10
N ILE A 514 -4.06 24.26 15.78
CA ILE A 514 -4.65 23.13 15.05
C ILE A 514 -3.87 21.83 15.34
N LYS A 515 -2.54 21.89 15.31
CA LYS A 515 -1.68 20.75 15.64
C LYS A 515 -1.95 20.25 17.07
N HIS A 516 -2.02 21.17 18.03
CA HIS A 516 -2.31 20.82 19.42
C HIS A 516 -3.70 20.19 19.58
N ASP A 517 -4.73 20.72 18.94
CA ASP A 517 -6.08 20.15 18.96
C ASP A 517 -6.11 18.72 18.40
N ASN A 518 -5.36 18.46 17.33
CA ASN A 518 -5.21 17.11 16.78
C ASN A 518 -4.48 16.18 17.76
N LYS A 519 -3.46 16.66 18.47
CA LYS A 519 -2.77 15.87 19.53
C LYS A 519 -3.72 15.52 20.68
N VAL A 520 -4.59 16.44 21.10
CA VAL A 520 -5.60 16.18 22.12
C VAL A 520 -6.60 15.09 21.67
N LYS A 521 -7.09 15.19 20.43
CA LYS A 521 -8.00 14.17 19.86
C LYS A 521 -7.32 12.79 19.77
N PHE A 522 -6.07 12.77 19.30
CA PHE A 522 -5.32 11.53 19.20
C PHE A 522 -4.99 10.92 20.57
N ALA A 523 -4.56 11.71 21.54
CA ALA A 523 -4.29 11.26 22.91
C ALA A 523 -5.54 10.67 23.59
N LYS A 524 -6.72 11.27 23.35
CA LYS A 524 -8.01 10.72 23.79
C LYS A 524 -8.26 9.34 23.19
N MET A 525 -8.08 9.18 21.87
CA MET A 525 -8.25 7.90 21.19
C MET A 525 -7.30 6.82 21.73
N VAL A 526 -6.03 7.16 21.96
CA VAL A 526 -5.05 6.23 22.54
C VAL A 526 -5.47 5.80 23.93
N ARG A 527 -5.89 6.76 24.77
CA ARG A 527 -6.39 6.45 26.11
C ARG A 527 -7.57 5.49 26.11
N GLU A 528 -8.53 5.72 25.21
CA GLU A 528 -9.72 4.87 25.07
C GLU A 528 -9.39 3.45 24.60
N LYS A 529 -8.44 3.32 23.68
CA LYS A 529 -8.05 2.01 23.10
C LYS A 529 -7.04 1.22 23.94
N THR A 530 -6.11 1.90 24.61
CA THR A 530 -4.95 1.27 25.26
C THR A 530 -4.84 1.54 26.76
N GLY A 531 -5.61 2.47 27.28
CA GLY A 531 -5.51 2.97 28.66
C GLY A 531 -4.30 3.88 28.92
N LYS A 532 -3.40 4.07 27.92
CA LYS A 532 -2.22 4.94 28.09
C LYS A 532 -2.61 6.42 28.03
N ILE A 533 -1.96 7.20 28.89
CA ILE A 533 -2.07 8.67 28.91
C ILE A 533 -0.81 9.22 28.25
N ILE A 534 -0.99 10.07 27.26
CA ILE A 534 0.08 10.76 26.53
C ILE A 534 0.01 12.24 26.86
N ASP A 535 1.16 12.85 27.15
CA ASP A 535 1.27 14.28 27.30
C ASP A 535 1.18 14.98 25.95
N THR A 536 0.14 15.77 25.73
CA THR A 536 -0.10 16.52 24.48
C THR A 536 0.86 17.70 24.30
N HIS A 537 1.65 18.07 25.30
CA HIS A 537 2.71 19.07 25.20
C HIS A 537 4.08 18.49 24.82
N SER A 538 4.25 17.16 24.90
CA SER A 538 5.46 16.49 24.43
C SER A 538 5.56 16.55 22.90
N VAL A 539 6.78 16.43 22.35
CA VAL A 539 6.97 16.26 20.91
C VAL A 539 6.46 14.89 20.47
N PHE A 540 5.55 14.84 19.47
CA PHE A 540 5.10 13.56 18.88
C PHE A 540 6.03 13.18 17.76
N ASP A 541 6.93 12.24 18.06
CA ASP A 541 7.88 11.62 17.14
C ASP A 541 7.27 10.32 16.59
N VAL A 542 7.07 10.22 15.28
CA VAL A 542 6.18 9.22 14.69
C VAL A 542 6.92 8.38 13.65
N GLN A 543 6.97 7.05 13.90
CA GLN A 543 7.45 6.05 12.94
C GLN A 543 6.37 5.00 12.66
N ILE A 544 5.54 5.26 11.66
CA ILE A 544 4.39 4.42 11.27
C ILE A 544 4.62 3.82 9.89
N LYS A 545 5.09 2.60 9.86
CA LYS A 545 5.38 1.83 8.66
C LYS A 545 5.53 0.34 8.98
N ARG A 546 5.35 -0.53 7.97
CA ARG A 546 5.61 -1.97 8.12
C ARG A 546 6.95 -2.18 8.83
N LEU A 547 6.99 -3.08 9.80
CA LEU A 547 8.24 -3.40 10.46
C LEU A 547 9.12 -4.25 9.56
N HIS A 548 10.28 -3.70 9.24
CA HIS A 548 11.30 -4.35 8.44
C HIS A 548 12.67 -3.77 8.82
N GLU A 549 13.70 -4.62 8.84
CA GLU A 549 15.03 -4.22 9.29
C GLU A 549 15.60 -3.02 8.51
N TYR A 550 15.39 -2.96 7.17
CA TYR A 550 15.88 -1.83 6.35
C TYR A 550 15.23 -0.47 6.67
N LYS A 551 14.01 -0.48 7.25
CA LYS A 551 13.30 0.74 7.70
C LYS A 551 13.83 1.27 9.03
N ARG A 552 14.67 0.50 9.66
CA ARG A 552 15.50 0.82 10.82
C ARG A 552 14.75 1.32 12.06
N GLN A 553 13.57 0.74 12.36
CA GLN A 553 12.97 0.97 13.69
C GLN A 553 13.94 0.64 14.83
N LEU A 554 14.89 -0.27 14.57
CA LEU A 554 15.96 -0.56 15.51
C LEU A 554 16.88 0.65 15.75
N LEU A 555 17.23 1.43 14.72
CA LEU A 555 18.03 2.66 14.88
C LEU A 555 17.33 3.68 15.79
N ASN A 556 16.03 3.89 15.59
CA ASN A 556 15.21 4.73 16.46
C ASN A 556 15.17 4.17 17.90
N ALA A 557 15.00 2.85 18.05
CA ALA A 557 15.06 2.21 19.38
C ALA A 557 16.41 2.44 20.09
N LEU A 558 17.54 2.38 19.36
CA LEU A 558 18.87 2.67 19.95
C LEU A 558 18.96 4.11 20.43
N ASN A 559 18.39 5.08 19.69
CA ASN A 559 18.32 6.48 20.13
C ASN A 559 17.48 6.62 21.40
N ILE A 560 16.29 6.02 21.43
CA ILE A 560 15.41 6.02 22.61
C ILE A 560 16.11 5.41 23.83
N ILE A 561 16.84 4.30 23.65
CA ILE A 561 17.63 3.67 24.73
C ILE A 561 18.70 4.64 25.24
N GLY A 562 19.37 5.36 24.33
CA GLY A 562 20.34 6.40 24.71
C GLY A 562 19.73 7.47 25.60
N LEU A 563 18.59 8.03 25.20
CA LEU A 563 17.84 9.03 25.97
C LEU A 563 17.36 8.46 27.32
N TYR A 564 16.85 7.23 27.31
CA TYR A 564 16.43 6.53 28.53
C TYR A 564 17.58 6.37 29.54
N LEU A 565 18.79 5.98 29.08
CA LEU A 565 19.95 5.83 29.92
C LEU A 565 20.46 7.17 30.49
N ASP A 566 20.41 8.24 29.67
CA ASP A 566 20.75 9.59 30.12
C ASP A 566 19.84 10.04 31.28
N LEU A 567 18.51 9.82 31.14
CA LEU A 567 17.52 10.12 32.17
C LEU A 567 17.64 9.20 33.41
N LYS A 568 18.05 7.95 33.20
CA LYS A 568 18.29 7.02 34.32
C LYS A 568 19.49 7.42 35.19
N GLU A 569 20.53 7.92 34.53
CA GLU A 569 21.74 8.45 35.23
C GLU A 569 21.46 9.82 35.84
N ASN A 570 20.73 10.69 35.16
CA ASN A 570 20.34 12.02 35.62
C ASN A 570 18.86 12.27 35.41
N PRO A 571 17.97 11.88 36.33
CA PRO A 571 16.52 12.10 36.23
C PRO A 571 16.10 13.56 36.14
N ASP A 572 16.94 14.48 36.61
CA ASP A 572 16.68 15.92 36.58
C ASP A 572 17.21 16.62 35.32
N LEU A 573 17.77 15.86 34.35
CA LEU A 573 18.22 16.38 33.07
C LEU A 573 17.13 17.18 32.37
N GLU A 574 17.40 18.46 32.08
CA GLU A 574 16.50 19.30 31.31
C GLU A 574 16.45 18.86 29.86
N MET A 575 15.28 18.47 29.41
CA MET A 575 15.03 18.14 28.01
C MET A 575 13.58 18.43 27.64
N GLN A 576 13.34 18.71 26.36
CA GLN A 576 12.01 18.80 25.80
C GLN A 576 11.32 17.43 25.92
N PRO A 577 10.13 17.32 26.55
CA PRO A 577 9.42 16.04 26.62
C PRO A 577 9.11 15.48 25.23
N GLN A 578 9.30 14.17 25.05
CA GLN A 578 9.15 13.46 23.78
C GLN A 578 8.29 12.22 23.95
N THR A 579 7.40 12.00 23.02
CA THR A 579 6.60 10.76 22.90
C THR A 579 6.88 10.11 21.54
N PHE A 580 7.59 8.99 21.57
CA PHE A 580 7.86 8.18 20.39
C PHE A 580 6.67 7.27 20.11
N ILE A 581 6.09 7.36 18.92
CA ILE A 581 4.88 6.64 18.54
C ILE A 581 5.17 5.72 17.38
N PHE A 582 5.02 4.42 17.62
CA PHE A 582 5.22 3.38 16.63
C PHE A 582 3.89 2.75 16.22
N GLY A 583 3.75 2.46 14.93
CA GLY A 583 2.67 1.65 14.39
C GLY A 583 3.23 0.76 13.29
N ALA A 584 3.27 -0.55 13.53
CA ALA A 584 3.96 -1.49 12.65
C ALA A 584 3.41 -2.90 12.78
N LYS A 585 3.24 -3.59 11.65
CA LYS A 585 3.01 -5.04 11.59
C LYS A 585 4.25 -5.71 11.03
N ALA A 586 4.74 -6.77 11.69
CA ALA A 586 5.78 -7.65 11.17
C ALA A 586 5.15 -8.78 10.35
N ALA A 587 5.84 -9.26 9.31
CA ALA A 587 5.41 -10.49 8.62
C ALA A 587 5.42 -11.67 9.62
N PRO A 588 4.45 -12.61 9.53
CA PRO A 588 4.30 -13.68 10.54
C PRO A 588 5.55 -14.51 10.80
N GLY A 589 6.34 -14.80 9.76
CA GLY A 589 7.59 -15.57 9.85
C GLY A 589 8.86 -14.73 10.01
N TYR A 590 8.75 -13.44 10.34
CA TYR A 590 9.91 -12.54 10.45
C TYR A 590 10.33 -12.33 11.91
N ASP A 591 11.10 -13.25 12.45
CA ASP A 591 11.45 -13.30 13.87
C ASP A 591 12.14 -12.04 14.37
N MET A 592 13.16 -11.51 13.66
CA MET A 592 13.87 -10.30 14.08
C MET A 592 12.92 -9.08 14.12
N ALA A 593 12.03 -8.96 13.16
CA ALA A 593 11.02 -7.89 13.16
C ALA A 593 10.09 -7.99 14.38
N LYS A 594 9.61 -9.19 14.70
CA LYS A 594 8.81 -9.43 15.92
C LYS A 594 9.61 -9.13 17.20
N ARG A 595 10.91 -9.45 17.20
CA ARG A 595 11.80 -9.18 18.32
C ARG A 595 12.01 -7.68 18.55
N ILE A 596 12.06 -6.88 17.47
CA ILE A 596 12.13 -5.41 17.57
C ILE A 596 10.82 -4.84 18.14
N ILE A 597 9.65 -5.38 17.74
CA ILE A 597 8.36 -4.99 18.36
C ILE A 597 8.41 -5.24 19.87
N LYS A 598 8.89 -6.42 20.26
CA LYS A 598 8.99 -6.76 21.68
C LYS A 598 9.93 -5.79 22.42
N LEU A 599 11.09 -5.43 21.84
CA LEU A 599 11.99 -4.45 22.41
C LEU A 599 11.28 -3.12 22.68
N LEU A 600 10.58 -2.55 21.69
CA LEU A 600 9.86 -1.30 21.82
C LEU A 600 8.78 -1.36 22.92
N CYS A 601 8.04 -2.47 22.99
CA CYS A 601 7.04 -2.68 24.03
C CYS A 601 7.65 -2.81 25.43
N MET A 602 8.81 -3.46 25.55
CA MET A 602 9.48 -3.61 26.84
C MET A 602 10.15 -2.31 27.30
N ILE A 603 10.75 -1.51 26.39
CA ILE A 603 11.20 -0.14 26.69
C ILE A 603 10.04 0.69 27.22
N SER A 604 8.89 0.68 26.53
CA SER A 604 7.67 1.38 26.96
C SER A 604 7.24 0.97 28.36
N LYS A 605 7.22 -0.33 28.65
CA LYS A 605 6.84 -0.88 29.97
C LYS A 605 7.82 -0.46 31.08
N ASP A 606 9.11 -0.42 30.78
CA ASP A 606 10.15 -0.02 31.74
C ASP A 606 10.08 1.48 32.08
N ILE A 607 9.83 2.32 31.06
CA ILE A 607 9.58 3.76 31.23
C ILE A 607 8.34 4.00 32.08
N ASP A 608 7.24 3.28 31.84
CA ASP A 608 5.99 3.41 32.61
C ASP A 608 6.19 3.11 34.13
N GLN A 609 7.21 2.35 34.49
CA GLN A 609 7.56 2.05 35.90
C GLN A 609 8.36 3.16 36.60
N ASN A 610 8.88 4.15 35.84
CA ASN A 610 9.65 5.26 36.37
C ASN A 610 8.99 6.62 36.09
N PRO A 611 8.21 7.17 37.03
CA PRO A 611 7.46 8.41 36.82
C PRO A 611 8.32 9.61 36.37
N LYS A 612 9.55 9.76 36.93
CA LYS A 612 10.42 10.87 36.54
C LYS A 612 10.91 10.79 35.10
N ILE A 613 11.18 9.58 34.60
CA ILE A 613 11.53 9.36 33.19
C ILE A 613 10.29 9.57 32.32
N LYS A 614 9.15 9.03 32.73
CA LYS A 614 7.88 9.11 32.00
C LYS A 614 7.41 10.54 31.75
N GLU A 615 7.71 11.47 32.61
CA GLU A 615 7.40 12.89 32.43
C GLU A 615 8.15 13.49 31.22
N LYS A 616 9.29 12.92 30.82
CA LYS A 616 10.18 13.46 29.79
C LYS A 616 10.28 12.58 28.55
N LEU A 617 10.10 11.27 28.70
CA LEU A 617 10.25 10.28 27.64
C LEU A 617 9.11 9.27 27.69
N ASN A 618 8.40 9.11 26.60
CA ASN A 618 7.35 8.10 26.44
C ASN A 618 7.55 7.31 25.15
N VAL A 619 7.15 6.03 25.18
CA VAL A 619 7.09 5.18 23.99
C VAL A 619 5.70 4.56 23.91
N VAL A 620 5.06 4.69 22.76
CA VAL A 620 3.73 4.14 22.49
C VAL A 620 3.79 3.27 21.26
N PHE A 621 3.50 1.98 21.41
CA PHE A 621 3.32 1.07 20.29
C PHE A 621 1.81 0.91 20.03
N LEU A 622 1.38 1.31 18.83
CA LEU A 622 -0.02 1.23 18.42
C LEU A 622 -0.32 -0.16 17.84
N GLU A 623 -1.10 -0.93 18.58
CA GLU A 623 -1.56 -2.24 18.15
C GLU A 623 -2.48 -2.12 16.92
N ASN A 624 -2.31 -3.03 15.98
CA ASN A 624 -3.13 -3.15 14.78
C ASN A 624 -3.27 -1.86 13.98
N TYR A 625 -2.14 -1.17 13.74
CA TYR A 625 -2.09 0.05 12.95
C TYR A 625 -2.87 -0.10 11.61
N SER A 626 -3.74 0.85 11.31
CA SER A 626 -4.69 0.82 10.21
C SER A 626 -4.84 2.21 9.55
N VAL A 627 -5.60 2.31 8.47
CA VAL A 627 -5.87 3.58 7.78
C VAL A 627 -6.63 4.55 8.68
N SER A 628 -7.68 4.09 9.36
CA SER A 628 -8.46 4.93 10.28
C SER A 628 -7.60 5.47 11.44
N MET A 629 -6.67 4.66 11.96
CA MET A 629 -5.72 5.11 12.96
C MET A 629 -4.71 6.12 12.39
N ALA A 630 -4.27 5.93 11.16
CA ALA A 630 -3.39 6.87 10.46
C ALA A 630 -4.03 8.24 10.25
N GLU A 631 -5.31 8.27 9.90
CA GLU A 631 -6.08 9.51 9.72
C GLU A 631 -6.15 10.35 11.01
N ALA A 632 -6.15 9.70 12.17
CA ALA A 632 -6.13 10.39 13.46
C ALA A 632 -4.71 10.81 13.90
N LEU A 633 -3.70 9.95 13.65
CA LEU A 633 -2.33 10.17 14.09
C LEU A 633 -1.57 11.20 13.24
N ILE A 634 -1.67 11.09 11.91
CA ILE A 634 -0.85 11.91 11.00
C ILE A 634 -1.04 13.42 11.21
N PRO A 635 -2.25 13.96 11.41
CA PRO A 635 -2.44 15.37 11.73
C PRO A 635 -1.80 15.80 13.06
N SER A 636 -1.58 14.88 14.00
CA SER A 636 -1.02 15.17 15.31
C SER A 636 0.51 15.07 15.37
N ALA A 637 1.15 14.47 14.36
CA ALA A 637 2.59 14.25 14.33
C ALA A 637 3.38 15.55 14.15
N GLU A 638 4.50 15.66 14.85
CA GLU A 638 5.44 16.78 14.73
C GLU A 638 6.73 16.34 14.03
N ILE A 639 7.20 15.14 14.31
CA ILE A 639 8.37 14.53 13.68
C ILE A 639 7.94 13.32 12.85
N SER A 640 8.49 13.21 11.66
CA SER A 640 8.27 12.15 10.69
C SER A 640 9.56 11.36 10.49
N GLU A 641 9.63 10.14 11.02
CA GLU A 641 10.78 9.23 10.95
C GLU A 641 10.84 8.49 9.60
N GLN A 642 11.78 8.89 8.74
CA GLN A 642 11.98 8.35 7.40
C GLN A 642 13.43 7.88 7.22
N ILE A 643 13.85 6.96 8.10
CA ILE A 643 15.23 6.63 8.42
C ILE A 643 15.72 5.31 7.80
N SER A 644 15.16 4.88 6.67
CA SER A 644 15.64 3.71 5.93
C SER A 644 17.13 3.83 5.60
N LEU A 645 17.82 2.68 5.46
CA LEU A 645 19.18 2.72 4.90
C LEU A 645 19.12 3.22 3.47
N ALA A 646 19.92 4.22 3.13
CA ALA A 646 19.90 4.84 1.81
C ALA A 646 20.08 3.80 0.67
N GLY A 647 19.28 3.92 -0.38
CA GLY A 647 19.21 2.99 -1.48
C GLY A 647 18.38 1.72 -1.20
N LYS A 648 17.50 1.72 -0.19
CA LYS A 648 16.63 0.57 0.16
C LYS A 648 15.14 0.86 0.07
N GLU A 649 14.69 2.09 0.32
CA GLU A 649 13.28 2.49 0.16
C GLU A 649 13.06 3.03 -1.26
N ALA A 650 12.21 2.38 -2.04
CA ALA A 650 11.95 2.80 -3.43
C ALA A 650 11.32 4.22 -3.52
N SER A 651 10.43 4.54 -2.62
CA SER A 651 9.80 5.87 -2.54
C SER A 651 9.42 6.22 -1.11
N GLY A 652 8.49 5.47 -0.51
CA GLY A 652 7.75 5.89 0.67
C GLY A 652 6.59 6.83 0.30
N THR A 653 5.47 6.71 1.02
CA THR A 653 4.32 7.62 0.91
C THR A 653 3.86 8.16 2.26
N GLY A 654 4.32 7.53 3.36
CA GLY A 654 4.08 8.01 4.72
C GLY A 654 4.66 9.40 4.95
N CYS A 655 5.88 9.63 4.45
CA CYS A 655 6.56 10.92 4.47
C CYS A 655 5.71 12.05 3.86
N MET A 656 5.09 11.80 2.71
CA MET A 656 4.24 12.78 2.00
C MET A 656 2.99 13.16 2.80
N LYS A 657 2.36 12.17 3.47
CA LYS A 657 1.18 12.39 4.33
C LYS A 657 1.52 13.21 5.57
N LEU A 658 2.66 12.93 6.19
CA LEU A 658 3.17 13.64 7.35
C LEU A 658 3.58 15.06 6.95
N MET A 659 4.27 15.25 5.82
CA MET A 659 4.66 16.53 5.27
C MET A 659 3.47 17.46 5.00
N ILE A 660 2.41 16.97 4.33
CA ILE A 660 1.22 17.79 4.03
C ILE A 660 0.44 18.19 5.29
N ASN A 661 0.67 17.51 6.40
CA ASN A 661 0.14 17.85 7.72
C ASN A 661 1.12 18.64 8.59
N GLY A 662 2.23 19.10 8.03
CA GLY A 662 3.20 19.96 8.69
C GLY A 662 4.12 19.26 9.70
N ALA A 663 4.26 17.94 9.63
CA ALA A 663 5.32 17.24 10.35
C ALA A 663 6.65 17.45 9.64
N LEU A 664 7.72 17.70 10.40
CA LEU A 664 9.05 17.81 9.84
C LEU A 664 9.69 16.43 9.73
N THR A 665 10.34 16.17 8.62
CA THR A 665 10.98 14.88 8.36
C THR A 665 12.41 14.88 8.91
N ILE A 666 12.73 13.84 9.70
CA ILE A 666 14.11 13.37 9.88
C ILE A 666 14.29 12.12 9.03
N GLY A 667 15.30 12.11 8.17
CA GLY A 667 15.46 11.03 7.21
C GLY A 667 16.83 10.98 6.55
N THR A 668 17.03 9.92 5.79
CA THR A 668 18.17 9.74 4.90
C THR A 668 17.85 10.22 3.49
N LEU A 669 18.86 10.44 2.65
CA LEU A 669 18.69 10.67 1.22
C LEU A 669 18.33 9.36 0.50
N ASP A 670 17.07 8.92 0.72
CA ASP A 670 16.53 7.69 0.18
C ASP A 670 15.09 7.91 -0.30
N GLY A 671 14.68 7.18 -1.33
CA GLY A 671 13.34 7.24 -1.91
C GLY A 671 12.88 8.67 -2.20
N ALA A 672 11.66 9.00 -1.77
CA ALA A 672 11.06 10.32 -1.98
C ALA A 672 11.66 11.43 -1.10
N ASN A 673 12.46 11.11 -0.07
CA ASN A 673 13.07 12.14 0.78
C ASN A 673 13.97 13.08 -0.01
N VAL A 674 14.62 12.59 -1.07
CA VAL A 674 15.45 13.40 -1.97
C VAL A 674 14.60 14.50 -2.61
N GLU A 675 13.50 14.12 -3.24
CA GLU A 675 12.59 15.06 -3.91
C GLU A 675 11.83 15.95 -2.90
N MET A 676 11.63 15.48 -1.66
CA MET A 676 11.07 16.29 -0.57
C MET A 676 12.04 17.39 -0.17
N GLN A 677 13.33 17.08 -0.01
CA GLN A 677 14.37 18.07 0.28
C GLN A 677 14.46 19.13 -0.82
N GLU A 678 14.41 18.71 -2.08
CA GLU A 678 14.41 19.64 -3.21
C GLU A 678 13.17 20.56 -3.20
N ALA A 679 12.01 20.02 -2.82
CA ALA A 679 10.76 20.76 -2.84
C ALA A 679 10.67 21.80 -1.69
N VAL A 680 11.19 21.48 -0.51
CA VAL A 680 11.01 22.31 0.70
C VAL A 680 12.25 23.14 1.06
N GLY A 681 13.41 22.83 0.45
CA GLY A 681 14.73 23.40 0.82
C GLY A 681 15.41 22.65 1.95
N ALA A 682 16.72 22.55 1.89
CA ALA A 682 17.54 21.78 2.84
C ALA A 682 17.43 22.28 4.29
N GLU A 683 17.10 23.54 4.48
CA GLU A 683 16.89 24.17 5.80
C GLU A 683 15.57 23.80 6.47
N ASN A 684 14.63 23.18 5.74
CA ASN A 684 13.29 22.83 6.26
C ASN A 684 13.06 21.33 6.40
N ILE A 685 14.13 20.53 6.34
CA ILE A 685 14.14 19.07 6.50
C ILE A 685 15.43 18.66 7.22
N PHE A 686 15.42 17.61 8.00
CA PHE A 686 16.57 17.12 8.76
C PHE A 686 17.12 15.86 8.11
N ILE A 687 18.24 16.00 7.38
CA ILE A 687 18.87 14.86 6.68
C ILE A 687 20.11 14.40 7.43
N PHE A 688 20.31 13.09 7.52
CA PHE A 688 21.44 12.45 8.15
C PHE A 688 21.92 11.21 7.39
N GLY A 689 23.06 10.67 7.81
CA GLY A 689 23.54 9.35 7.43
C GLY A 689 24.17 9.27 6.06
N LEU A 690 24.51 8.03 5.70
CA LEU A 690 25.18 7.69 4.44
C LEU A 690 24.24 7.87 3.26
N THR A 691 24.79 8.28 2.11
CA THR A 691 24.13 8.25 0.81
C THR A 691 24.12 6.82 0.23
N ALA A 692 23.27 6.54 -0.76
CA ALA A 692 23.22 5.23 -1.40
C ALA A 692 24.58 4.77 -1.97
N ASN A 693 25.35 5.70 -2.54
CA ASN A 693 26.69 5.41 -3.06
C ASN A 693 27.68 5.10 -1.94
N GLU A 694 27.65 5.86 -0.84
CA GLU A 694 28.52 5.59 0.33
C GLU A 694 28.20 4.24 0.97
N VAL A 695 26.92 3.85 1.04
CA VAL A 695 26.50 2.52 1.49
C VAL A 695 27.10 1.43 0.62
N GLU A 696 27.03 1.57 -0.71
CA GLU A 696 27.63 0.61 -1.65
C GLU A 696 29.15 0.53 -1.48
N GLN A 697 29.83 1.66 -1.42
CA GLN A 697 31.29 1.70 -1.23
C GLN A 697 31.71 1.11 0.13
N LEU A 698 30.92 1.34 1.17
CA LEU A 698 31.22 0.79 2.49
C LEU A 698 31.07 -0.75 2.50
N TRP A 699 30.09 -1.29 1.79
CA TRP A 699 29.96 -2.74 1.58
C TRP A 699 31.13 -3.30 0.79
N LEU A 700 31.54 -2.66 -0.30
CA LEU A 700 32.66 -3.10 -1.15
C LEU A 700 33.99 -3.05 -0.40
N SER A 701 34.17 -2.11 0.51
CA SER A 701 35.38 -1.98 1.34
C SER A 701 35.40 -2.91 2.56
N GLY A 702 34.32 -3.67 2.80
CA GLY A 702 34.21 -4.61 3.90
C GLY A 702 33.75 -3.96 5.20
N TYR A 703 32.48 -3.56 5.26
CA TYR A 703 31.82 -3.01 6.45
C TYR A 703 32.02 -3.88 7.69
N ARG A 704 32.41 -3.25 8.80
CA ARG A 704 32.56 -3.89 10.12
C ARG A 704 31.85 -3.06 11.19
N ALA A 705 30.72 -3.53 11.64
CA ALA A 705 29.90 -2.89 12.69
C ALA A 705 30.67 -2.62 13.97
N ALA A 706 31.57 -3.52 14.36
CA ALA A 706 32.42 -3.38 15.58
C ALA A 706 33.24 -2.10 15.57
N ASN A 707 33.68 -1.59 14.40
CA ASN A 707 34.51 -0.37 14.35
C ASN A 707 33.71 0.85 14.84
N TYR A 708 32.44 0.94 14.52
CA TYR A 708 31.53 2.02 14.96
C TYR A 708 31.17 1.86 16.45
N TYR A 709 30.99 0.62 16.92
CA TYR A 709 30.73 0.32 18.31
C TYR A 709 31.85 0.75 19.23
N ILE A 710 33.10 0.34 18.97
CA ILE A 710 34.23 0.62 19.84
C ILE A 710 34.67 2.08 19.86
N SER A 711 34.28 2.87 18.85
CA SER A 711 34.60 4.29 18.73
C SER A 711 33.52 5.22 19.29
N ASN A 712 32.42 4.70 19.83
CA ASN A 712 31.32 5.49 20.33
C ASN A 712 30.85 5.02 21.71
N ASP A 713 31.16 5.80 22.73
CA ASP A 713 30.84 5.48 24.14
C ASP A 713 29.33 5.34 24.37
N ARG A 714 28.51 6.11 23.65
CA ARG A 714 27.05 6.01 23.73
C ARG A 714 26.57 4.66 23.20
N LEU A 715 27.07 4.21 22.06
CA LEU A 715 26.75 2.89 21.51
C LEU A 715 27.22 1.76 22.43
N ILE A 716 28.41 1.89 23.01
CA ILE A 716 28.92 0.90 24.00
C ILE A 716 27.92 0.74 25.15
N ARG A 717 27.46 1.85 25.71
CA ARG A 717 26.50 1.88 26.81
C ARG A 717 25.14 1.28 26.42
N ILE A 718 24.61 1.67 25.28
CA ILE A 718 23.33 1.19 24.74
C ILE A 718 23.36 -0.33 24.50
N ILE A 719 24.37 -0.83 23.79
CA ILE A 719 24.46 -2.25 23.44
C ILE A 719 24.71 -3.13 24.66
N LYS A 720 25.50 -2.67 25.60
CA LYS A 720 25.64 -3.37 26.91
C LYS A 720 24.31 -3.44 27.64
N TYR A 721 23.50 -2.38 27.59
CA TYR A 721 22.23 -2.35 28.27
C TYR A 721 21.15 -3.26 27.60
N LEU A 722 21.26 -3.52 26.31
CA LEU A 722 20.40 -4.52 25.64
C LEU A 722 20.53 -5.91 26.29
N SER A 723 21.72 -6.29 26.73
CA SER A 723 21.93 -7.57 27.43
C SER A 723 21.36 -7.56 28.86
N THR A 724 21.38 -6.41 29.56
CA THR A 724 20.68 -6.22 30.84
C THR A 724 19.16 -6.27 30.63
N GLY A 725 18.67 -5.61 29.58
CA GLY A 725 17.31 -5.64 29.09
C GLY A 725 16.38 -4.64 29.76
N PHE A 726 15.09 -4.77 29.44
CA PHE A 726 13.99 -3.89 29.84
C PHE A 726 12.85 -4.70 30.44
N ALA A 727 12.24 -4.22 31.51
CA ALA A 727 11.14 -4.86 32.20
C ALA A 727 11.34 -6.37 32.47
N GLY A 728 12.60 -6.78 32.78
CA GLY A 728 12.99 -8.16 33.06
C GLY A 728 13.28 -9.03 31.83
N GLU A 729 13.21 -8.50 30.61
CA GLU A 729 13.51 -9.20 29.35
C GLU A 729 14.89 -8.78 28.82
N SER A 730 15.78 -9.73 28.55
CA SER A 730 17.08 -9.49 27.90
C SER A 730 16.95 -9.45 26.37
N PHE A 731 17.72 -8.58 25.73
CA PHE A 731 17.83 -8.44 24.28
C PHE A 731 19.29 -8.64 23.81
N ALA A 732 19.99 -9.58 24.45
CA ALA A 732 21.35 -9.97 24.09
C ALA A 732 21.43 -10.52 22.64
N ASP A 733 20.36 -11.09 22.15
CA ASP A 733 20.20 -11.54 20.75
C ASP A 733 20.26 -10.37 19.76
N ILE A 734 19.62 -9.23 20.07
CA ILE A 734 19.72 -8.01 19.25
C ILE A 734 21.15 -7.42 19.34
N ALA A 735 21.77 -7.42 20.52
CA ALA A 735 23.16 -7.00 20.66
C ALA A 735 24.11 -7.89 19.83
N ALA A 736 23.89 -9.20 19.83
CA ALA A 736 24.65 -10.14 18.99
C ALA A 736 24.42 -9.90 17.49
N TYR A 737 23.18 -9.67 17.08
CA TYR A 737 22.83 -9.32 15.68
C TYR A 737 23.58 -8.07 15.20
N LEU A 738 23.73 -7.07 16.07
CA LEU A 738 24.42 -5.83 15.73
C LEU A 738 25.95 -5.97 15.69
N LEU A 739 26.55 -6.85 16.50
CA LEU A 739 28.01 -6.94 16.65
C LEU A 739 28.63 -8.20 16.08
N ASN A 740 27.94 -9.33 16.16
CA ASN A 740 28.48 -10.63 15.79
C ASN A 740 27.35 -11.59 15.43
N ASN A 741 26.79 -11.41 14.26
CA ASN A 741 25.75 -12.31 13.76
C ASN A 741 26.39 -13.65 13.34
N GLY A 742 26.25 -14.69 14.16
CA GLY A 742 26.82 -16.02 13.93
C GLY A 742 26.34 -16.72 12.63
N HIS A 743 25.35 -16.16 11.93
CA HIS A 743 24.74 -16.73 10.72
C HIS A 743 24.75 -15.77 9.52
N GLY A 744 25.45 -14.65 9.59
CA GLY A 744 25.49 -13.67 8.51
C GLY A 744 26.37 -12.44 8.84
N VAL A 745 26.14 -11.36 8.09
CA VAL A 745 26.82 -10.09 8.31
C VAL A 745 26.21 -9.40 9.55
N ALA A 746 27.06 -8.91 10.45
CA ALA A 746 26.61 -8.10 11.59
C ALA A 746 26.07 -6.75 11.10
N ASP A 747 24.98 -6.28 11.69
CA ASP A 747 24.35 -4.99 11.38
C ASP A 747 24.14 -4.78 9.85
N PRO A 748 23.40 -5.64 9.16
CA PRO A 748 23.27 -5.62 7.71
C PRO A 748 22.63 -4.35 7.15
N TYR A 749 21.99 -3.55 8.01
CA TYR A 749 21.37 -2.27 7.63
C TYR A 749 22.08 -1.06 8.26
N MET A 750 23.35 -1.21 8.65
CA MET A 750 24.25 -0.12 9.04
C MET A 750 23.66 0.83 10.11
N CYS A 751 22.89 0.28 11.06
CA CYS A 751 22.36 1.08 12.17
C CYS A 751 23.48 1.74 12.99
N LEU A 752 24.59 1.00 13.21
CA LEU A 752 25.72 1.52 14.01
C LEU A 752 26.53 2.58 13.23
N ALA A 753 26.65 2.43 11.90
CA ALA A 753 27.36 3.41 11.09
C ALA A 753 26.66 4.78 11.06
N ASP A 754 25.33 4.78 10.97
CA ASP A 754 24.53 6.01 10.89
C ASP A 754 24.10 6.54 12.27
N PHE A 755 24.35 5.81 13.37
CA PHE A 755 23.82 6.16 14.69
C PHE A 755 24.22 7.56 15.16
N GLU A 756 25.51 7.91 15.07
CA GLU A 756 25.99 9.20 15.57
C GLU A 756 25.39 10.36 14.76
N SER A 757 25.35 10.23 13.43
CA SER A 757 24.74 11.22 12.56
C SER A 757 23.24 11.37 12.85
N TYR A 758 22.52 10.26 13.04
CA TYR A 758 21.11 10.28 13.43
C TYR A 758 20.89 10.96 14.78
N TYR A 759 21.66 10.58 15.80
CA TYR A 759 21.55 11.15 17.14
C TYR A 759 21.77 12.68 17.15
N GLN A 760 22.82 13.15 16.47
CA GLN A 760 23.11 14.58 16.40
C GLN A 760 22.03 15.35 15.63
N THR A 761 21.53 14.77 14.55
CA THR A 761 20.46 15.38 13.75
C THR A 761 19.14 15.42 14.51
N HIS A 762 18.78 14.35 15.23
CA HIS A 762 17.60 14.31 16.09
C HIS A 762 17.71 15.35 17.21
N LYS A 763 18.88 15.48 17.86
CA LYS A 763 19.13 16.51 18.86
C LYS A 763 18.93 17.92 18.28
N ALA A 764 19.51 18.21 17.13
CA ALA A 764 19.37 19.50 16.46
C ALA A 764 17.89 19.79 16.12
N MET A 765 17.13 18.76 15.76
CA MET A 765 15.68 18.85 15.49
C MET A 765 14.89 19.21 16.77
N ILE A 766 15.22 18.60 17.91
CA ILE A 766 14.61 18.92 19.21
C ILE A 766 15.00 20.33 19.66
N ASP A 767 16.24 20.76 19.43
CA ASP A 767 16.69 22.13 19.70
C ASP A 767 15.92 23.14 18.83
N ALA A 768 15.65 22.84 17.54
CA ALA A 768 14.83 23.64 16.66
C ALA A 768 13.37 23.72 17.14
N TYR A 769 12.82 22.62 17.68
CA TYR A 769 11.46 22.59 18.24
C TYR A 769 11.31 23.52 19.47
N ALA A 770 12.34 23.75 20.23
CA ALA A 770 12.34 24.69 21.35
C ALA A 770 12.05 26.14 20.89
N ASN A 771 12.46 26.50 19.65
CA ASN A 771 12.11 27.76 19.02
C ASN A 771 10.81 27.60 18.18
N LYS A 772 9.68 27.88 18.80
CA LYS A 772 8.36 27.66 18.19
C LYS A 772 8.14 28.48 16.90
N ASP A 773 8.73 29.66 16.77
CA ASP A 773 8.59 30.46 15.57
C ASP A 773 9.30 29.83 14.38
N VAL A 774 10.53 29.36 14.59
CA VAL A 774 11.29 28.63 13.56
C VAL A 774 10.58 27.34 13.18
N TRP A 775 10.17 26.55 14.19
CA TRP A 775 9.49 25.27 13.95
C TRP A 775 8.19 25.43 13.16
N ASN A 776 7.33 26.36 13.57
CA ASN A 776 6.05 26.58 12.92
C ASN A 776 6.21 27.15 11.50
N ARG A 777 7.26 27.97 11.26
CA ARG A 777 7.63 28.44 9.92
C ARG A 777 8.03 27.26 9.02
N MET A 778 8.93 26.40 9.49
CA MET A 778 9.33 25.18 8.76
C MET A 778 8.12 24.28 8.49
N SER A 779 7.25 24.07 9.47
CA SER A 779 6.02 23.27 9.33
C SER A 779 5.11 23.82 8.23
N LEU A 780 4.88 25.14 8.21
CA LEU A 780 4.07 25.81 7.18
C LEU A 780 4.68 25.63 5.79
N LEU A 781 6.01 25.80 5.66
CA LEU A 781 6.71 25.62 4.38
C LEU A 781 6.63 24.17 3.87
N ASN A 782 6.67 23.18 4.77
CA ASN A 782 6.44 21.77 4.41
C ASN A 782 5.02 21.54 3.87
N ILE A 783 3.99 22.12 4.49
CA ILE A 783 2.61 22.07 3.99
C ILE A 783 2.54 22.66 2.59
N ALA A 784 3.10 23.85 2.41
CA ALA A 784 3.09 24.56 1.12
C ALA A 784 3.77 23.76 -0.01
N ALA A 785 4.89 23.10 0.28
CA ALA A 785 5.65 22.33 -0.70
C ALA A 785 5.02 20.95 -1.02
N ALA A 786 4.07 20.46 -0.22
CA ALA A 786 3.55 19.09 -0.32
C ALA A 786 2.67 18.86 -1.56
N GLY A 787 2.21 19.88 -2.24
CA GLY A 787 1.38 19.76 -3.45
C GLY A 787 2.03 18.94 -4.57
N LYS A 788 3.36 18.98 -4.70
CA LYS A 788 4.14 18.13 -5.62
C LYS A 788 3.86 16.63 -5.44
N PHE A 789 3.52 16.20 -4.23
CA PHE A 789 3.31 14.79 -3.88
C PHE A 789 1.84 14.35 -3.88
N ALA A 790 0.97 15.08 -4.56
CA ALA A 790 -0.41 14.65 -4.77
C ALA A 790 -0.49 13.52 -5.81
N ALA A 791 -1.34 12.52 -5.52
CA ALA A 791 -1.58 11.41 -6.44
C ALA A 791 -2.24 11.86 -7.75
N ASP A 792 -2.93 13.00 -7.75
CA ASP A 792 -3.51 13.60 -8.96
C ASP A 792 -2.42 13.88 -10.00
N ARG A 793 -1.30 14.50 -9.60
CA ARG A 793 -0.14 14.71 -10.46
C ARG A 793 0.39 13.36 -11.00
N SER A 794 0.59 12.37 -10.12
CA SER A 794 1.08 11.06 -10.56
C SER A 794 0.15 10.42 -11.60
N ILE A 795 -1.16 10.49 -11.39
CA ILE A 795 -2.16 9.93 -12.31
C ILE A 795 -2.18 10.68 -13.64
N GLU A 796 -2.02 12.00 -13.65
CA GLU A 796 -1.91 12.75 -14.90
C GLU A 796 -0.66 12.36 -15.69
N GLU A 797 0.47 12.16 -15.03
CA GLU A 797 1.69 11.66 -15.67
C GLU A 797 1.52 10.25 -16.23
N TYR A 798 0.92 9.32 -15.48
CA TYR A 798 0.58 7.99 -15.98
C TYR A 798 -0.38 8.05 -17.17
N ALA A 799 -1.42 8.87 -17.08
CA ALA A 799 -2.44 9.00 -18.13
C ALA A 799 -1.85 9.51 -19.43
N ASP A 800 -0.97 10.51 -19.36
CA ASP A 800 -0.35 11.15 -20.53
C ASP A 800 0.77 10.28 -21.11
N ARG A 801 1.76 9.89 -20.31
CA ARG A 801 3.00 9.28 -20.79
C ARG A 801 2.93 7.77 -20.97
N ILE A 802 2.10 7.08 -20.17
CA ILE A 802 2.12 5.61 -20.11
C ILE A 802 0.82 5.00 -20.65
N TRP A 803 -0.33 5.43 -20.17
CA TRP A 803 -1.59 4.78 -20.53
C TRP A 803 -2.27 5.36 -21.75
N GLY A 804 -1.98 6.60 -22.13
CA GLY A 804 -2.66 7.29 -23.23
C GLY A 804 -4.16 7.50 -22.97
N LEU A 805 -4.52 7.91 -21.74
CA LEU A 805 -5.91 8.13 -21.33
C LEU A 805 -6.38 9.54 -21.62
N LYS A 806 -7.69 9.71 -21.76
CA LYS A 806 -8.36 11.01 -21.85
C LYS A 806 -9.47 11.09 -20.80
N LYS A 807 -9.63 12.28 -20.20
CA LYS A 807 -10.72 12.57 -19.26
C LYS A 807 -12.06 12.48 -19.94
N VAL A 808 -13.06 11.89 -19.27
CA VAL A 808 -14.46 11.79 -19.76
C VAL A 808 -15.34 12.56 -18.79
N LYS A 809 -15.62 13.82 -19.15
CA LYS A 809 -16.42 14.73 -18.31
C LYS A 809 -17.91 14.59 -18.51
#